data_7daa38d77a49de7699b03c467888929a
#
_entry.id   7daa38d77a49de7699b03c467888929a
#
_cell.length_a   1.000
_cell.length_b   1.000
_cell.length_c   1.000
_cell.angle_alpha   90.00
_cell.angle_beta   90.00
_cell.angle_gamma   90.00
#
_symmetry.space_group_name_H-M   'P 1'
#
loop_
_entity.id
_entity.type
_entity.pdbx_description
1 polymer ?
#
loop_
_entity_poly.entity_id
_entity_poly.type
_entity_poly.pdbx_seq_one_letter_code
_entity_poly.pdbx_strand_id
1 'polypeptide(L)'
;MFENLLKPGKIGRLTVKNRMKYAATVDNYCDYKTCEMTDREVEFLRERARGGFGIVVSQGGHPHPLGKGYIGQMGLYSDDFLPGLRRLAKAMKDEGAVAIGQVMHTGRYGHLHEYGVRETMAGGKMVSGMPVGPSAMKSPIRRYGECREMTIEEIEESVELHAQGARRFKEAGFDGVEICGIAGYLIPNFLNPWSNKRTDKYGGSLENRARFLLEIIKRSKELVGPDYPFLLRLNGTDHMEGGNPEEAYIEIAKMCEALGIDLFSVTVGWHESTSPAITAEIRPGHWLHLAENWKKSGIKAPICMAYRLNKPEVAEKAVGDGIIDYWEMCRPGIADPYLPKKIAEGRPEDILICPSDNQGCFYYIFVDQLMGCMVNPRVGREWDETYQARPAEKKKKVLVVGGGPAGMESARLAALRGHDVTLYEKSNELGGQLKLGAKTPLLYDWYDLIKYYSTQLTKTGVKVELGKEATADLINKAGADVLILAMGAKPAILKIPGIDKKHVTNVFDVLQEKTPLGKKVAILGGNEIAVQTAEWVAQQGKEVTIIEKGKAVAYDVNAFNILAHRRQLAELKVTTLVNVKVEKITDEGVVITTLAGREATIAADTIVNAEAFEADKALSDGLKASAAAEIYSIGDCAGFRKLYDAIHDGYKVGVKV
;
A
#
# COMPACT_ATOMS: atom_id res chain seq x y z
N MET A 1 10.25 26.24 -1.15
CA MET A 1 10.50 25.10 -0.23
C MET A 1 10.81 23.81 -1.01
N PHE A 2 10.13 23.51 -2.11
CA PHE A 2 10.36 22.29 -2.92
C PHE A 2 10.85 22.64 -4.34
N GLU A 3 11.87 23.48 -4.44
CA GLU A 3 12.34 24.03 -5.71
C GLU A 3 12.95 22.97 -6.63
N ASN A 4 13.65 21.97 -6.07
CA ASN A 4 14.29 20.92 -6.86
C ASN A 4 13.26 19.97 -7.49
N LEU A 5 12.20 19.61 -6.76
CA LEU A 5 11.10 18.78 -7.27
C LEU A 5 10.29 19.50 -8.36
N LEU A 6 10.19 20.83 -8.30
CA LEU A 6 9.43 21.64 -9.24
C LEU A 6 10.22 22.02 -10.52
N LYS A 7 11.56 21.85 -10.52
CA LYS A 7 12.38 22.12 -11.71
C LYS A 7 11.99 21.19 -12.86
N PRO A 8 11.92 21.71 -14.10
CA PRO A 8 11.81 20.86 -15.28
C PRO A 8 12.95 19.85 -15.37
N GLY A 9 12.70 18.73 -16.01
CA GLY A 9 13.67 17.69 -16.28
C GLY A 9 13.70 17.26 -17.74
N LYS A 10 14.66 16.40 -18.10
CA LYS A 10 14.76 15.80 -19.44
C LYS A 10 14.89 14.29 -19.34
N ILE A 11 14.22 13.58 -20.25
CA ILE A 11 14.32 12.12 -20.45
C ILE A 11 14.44 11.91 -21.95
N GLY A 12 15.64 11.56 -22.43
CA GLY A 12 15.91 11.56 -23.86
C GLY A 12 15.53 12.92 -24.48
N ARG A 13 14.66 12.89 -25.49
CA ARG A 13 14.11 14.11 -26.14
C ARG A 13 12.98 14.81 -25.38
N LEU A 14 12.40 14.18 -24.36
CA LEU A 14 11.25 14.72 -23.64
C LEU A 14 11.68 15.80 -22.64
N THR A 15 10.90 16.87 -22.58
CA THR A 15 10.94 17.85 -21.48
C THR A 15 9.78 17.55 -20.54
N VAL A 16 10.09 17.36 -19.25
CA VAL A 16 9.15 17.04 -18.20
C VAL A 16 8.96 18.28 -17.32
N LYS A 17 7.71 18.67 -17.03
CA LYS A 17 7.38 19.91 -16.32
C LYS A 17 7.91 19.99 -14.88
N ASN A 18 8.15 18.85 -14.22
CA ASN A 18 8.71 18.75 -12.87
C ASN A 18 9.40 17.39 -12.66
N ARG A 19 9.99 17.17 -11.50
CA ARG A 19 10.76 15.97 -11.16
C ARG A 19 9.94 14.90 -10.41
N MET A 20 8.61 14.84 -10.62
CA MET A 20 7.71 13.91 -9.94
C MET A 20 7.07 12.94 -10.92
N LYS A 21 7.37 11.64 -10.74
CA LYS A 21 6.92 10.53 -11.58
C LYS A 21 5.91 9.66 -10.79
N TYR A 22 4.74 9.40 -11.37
CA TYR A 22 3.85 8.35 -10.90
C TYR A 22 4.28 7.02 -11.52
N ALA A 23 4.65 6.05 -10.67
CA ALA A 23 5.16 4.75 -11.08
C ALA A 23 4.06 3.86 -11.65
N ALA A 24 4.44 2.95 -12.54
CA ALA A 24 3.56 1.86 -12.95
C ALA A 24 3.04 1.08 -11.73
N THR A 25 1.74 0.90 -11.69
CA THR A 25 1.04 0.24 -10.58
C THR A 25 -0.03 -0.66 -11.15
N VAL A 26 0.01 -1.95 -10.85
CA VAL A 26 -1.13 -2.84 -11.13
C VAL A 26 -2.21 -2.55 -10.09
N ASP A 27 -3.44 -2.37 -10.55
CA ASP A 27 -4.59 -1.95 -9.76
C ASP A 27 -5.83 -2.84 -9.93
N ASN A 28 -5.79 -3.77 -10.88
CA ASN A 28 -6.90 -4.65 -11.27
C ASN A 28 -8.10 -3.89 -11.87
N TYR A 29 -7.89 -2.75 -12.53
CA TYR A 29 -8.99 -1.93 -13.04
C TYR A 29 -9.36 -2.19 -14.50
N CYS A 30 -8.53 -2.88 -15.28
CA CYS A 30 -8.95 -3.38 -16.58
C CYS A 30 -9.97 -4.52 -16.45
N ASP A 31 -10.73 -4.78 -17.52
CA ASP A 31 -11.69 -5.87 -17.51
C ASP A 31 -11.00 -7.20 -17.27
N TYR A 32 -11.48 -7.97 -16.31
CA TYR A 32 -10.80 -9.20 -15.90
C TYR A 32 -10.92 -10.34 -16.92
N LYS A 33 -11.90 -10.28 -17.83
CA LYS A 33 -12.12 -11.29 -18.88
C LYS A 33 -11.42 -10.90 -20.18
N THR A 34 -11.65 -9.66 -20.64
CA THR A 34 -11.15 -9.21 -21.94
C THR A 34 -9.77 -8.58 -21.85
N CYS A 35 -9.33 -8.14 -20.67
CA CYS A 35 -8.12 -7.35 -20.41
C CYS A 35 -8.15 -5.95 -21.04
N GLU A 36 -9.35 -5.49 -21.45
CA GLU A 36 -9.56 -4.18 -22.05
C GLU A 36 -9.54 -3.06 -21.03
N MET A 37 -9.21 -1.88 -21.51
CA MET A 37 -9.19 -0.64 -20.74
C MET A 37 -10.60 -0.23 -20.32
N THR A 38 -10.83 -0.05 -19.03
CA THR A 38 -12.09 0.48 -18.47
C THR A 38 -12.01 1.98 -18.21
N ASP A 39 -13.16 2.62 -17.99
CA ASP A 39 -13.21 4.03 -17.57
C ASP A 39 -12.55 4.23 -16.20
N ARG A 40 -12.63 3.24 -15.33
CA ARG A 40 -11.97 3.26 -14.01
C ARG A 40 -10.46 3.44 -14.14
N GLU A 41 -9.80 2.65 -15.00
CA GLU A 41 -8.37 2.75 -15.25
C GLU A 41 -8.00 4.11 -15.87
N VAL A 42 -8.77 4.54 -16.85
CA VAL A 42 -8.53 5.82 -17.55
C VAL A 42 -8.63 6.99 -16.59
N GLU A 43 -9.69 7.08 -15.79
CA GLU A 43 -9.89 8.19 -14.86
C GLU A 43 -8.91 8.13 -13.67
N PHE A 44 -8.54 6.93 -13.22
CA PHE A 44 -7.52 6.76 -12.20
C PHE A 44 -6.19 7.41 -12.61
N LEU A 45 -5.68 7.13 -13.82
CA LEU A 45 -4.42 7.71 -14.30
C LEU A 45 -4.58 9.17 -14.74
N ARG A 46 -5.73 9.55 -15.32
CA ARG A 46 -6.03 10.95 -15.64
C ARG A 46 -5.96 11.83 -14.38
N GLU A 47 -6.50 11.38 -13.26
CA GLU A 47 -6.51 12.18 -12.02
C GLU A 47 -5.08 12.44 -11.51
N ARG A 48 -4.14 11.49 -11.64
CA ARG A 48 -2.72 11.69 -11.32
C ARG A 48 -2.08 12.74 -12.26
N ALA A 49 -2.36 12.66 -13.54
CA ALA A 49 -1.90 13.66 -14.50
C ALA A 49 -2.44 15.06 -14.18
N ARG A 50 -3.76 15.18 -13.90
CA ARG A 50 -4.44 16.41 -13.44
C ARG A 50 -3.88 16.92 -12.13
N GLY A 51 -3.47 16.02 -11.24
CA GLY A 51 -2.82 16.32 -9.97
C GLY A 51 -1.41 16.86 -10.08
N GLY A 52 -0.88 16.97 -11.31
CA GLY A 52 0.36 17.70 -11.58
C GLY A 52 1.60 16.83 -11.72
N PHE A 53 1.50 15.50 -11.71
CA PHE A 53 2.65 14.65 -12.01
C PHE A 53 3.25 15.01 -13.37
N GLY A 54 4.60 15.12 -13.42
CA GLY A 54 5.31 15.39 -14.66
C GLY A 54 5.34 14.18 -15.59
N ILE A 55 5.40 13.00 -15.01
CA ILE A 55 5.39 11.70 -15.70
C ILE A 55 4.32 10.83 -15.06
N VAL A 56 3.49 10.18 -15.87
CA VAL A 56 2.54 9.16 -15.42
C VAL A 56 2.78 7.88 -16.23
N VAL A 57 3.01 6.77 -15.53
CA VAL A 57 3.23 5.46 -16.15
C VAL A 57 1.96 4.62 -16.02
N SER A 58 1.56 3.96 -17.12
CA SER A 58 0.44 3.02 -17.11
C SER A 58 0.73 1.82 -16.19
N GLN A 59 -0.29 1.06 -15.81
CA GLN A 59 -0.02 -0.27 -15.26
C GLN A 59 0.77 -1.13 -16.26
N GLY A 60 1.41 -2.21 -15.78
CA GLY A 60 2.19 -3.12 -16.62
C GLY A 60 1.29 -3.96 -17.53
N GLY A 61 1.31 -3.68 -18.85
CA GLY A 61 0.62 -4.46 -19.85
C GLY A 61 1.32 -5.79 -20.16
N HIS A 62 0.56 -6.90 -20.17
CA HIS A 62 1.16 -8.21 -20.46
C HIS A 62 1.23 -8.48 -21.97
N PRO A 63 2.46 -8.71 -22.51
CA PRO A 63 2.68 -8.87 -23.94
C PRO A 63 2.34 -10.28 -24.46
N HIS A 64 2.04 -11.23 -23.58
CA HIS A 64 1.62 -12.58 -23.88
C HIS A 64 0.51 -13.01 -22.90
N PRO A 65 -0.52 -13.79 -23.32
CA PRO A 65 -1.58 -14.25 -22.42
C PRO A 65 -1.07 -14.97 -21.16
N LEU A 66 -0.04 -15.82 -21.27
CA LEU A 66 0.59 -16.46 -20.11
C LEU A 66 1.35 -15.50 -19.18
N GLY A 67 1.57 -14.26 -19.62
CA GLY A 67 2.21 -13.22 -18.83
C GLY A 67 1.25 -12.47 -17.90
N LYS A 68 -0.05 -12.76 -17.95
CA LYS A 68 -1.03 -12.19 -17.04
C LYS A 68 -0.85 -12.76 -15.63
N GLY A 69 -0.61 -11.92 -14.66
CA GLY A 69 -0.41 -12.33 -13.26
C GLY A 69 -1.42 -11.73 -12.28
N TYR A 70 -2.28 -10.84 -12.76
CA TYR A 70 -3.29 -10.14 -11.96
C TYR A 70 -4.62 -10.10 -12.70
N ILE A 71 -5.75 -10.23 -11.98
CA ILE A 71 -7.06 -10.40 -12.60
C ILE A 71 -7.44 -9.27 -13.56
N GLY A 72 -7.16 -8.03 -13.19
CA GLY A 72 -7.44 -6.83 -13.99
C GLY A 72 -6.19 -6.23 -14.64
N GLN A 73 -5.18 -7.05 -14.97
CA GLN A 73 -4.00 -6.58 -15.68
C GLN A 73 -4.32 -6.24 -17.14
N MET A 74 -3.79 -5.11 -17.62
CA MET A 74 -3.98 -4.60 -18.97
C MET A 74 -3.41 -5.55 -20.03
N GLY A 75 -4.20 -5.86 -21.06
CA GLY A 75 -3.75 -6.62 -22.23
C GLY A 75 -2.86 -5.78 -23.16
N LEU A 76 -1.79 -6.40 -23.69
CA LEU A 76 -0.85 -5.76 -24.61
C LEU A 76 -0.39 -6.70 -25.73
N TYR A 77 -0.98 -7.89 -25.86
CA TYR A 77 -0.54 -8.96 -26.78
C TYR A 77 -1.24 -8.90 -28.15
N SER A 78 -2.23 -8.03 -28.35
CA SER A 78 -2.95 -7.85 -29.63
C SER A 78 -3.10 -6.36 -29.96
N ASP A 79 -3.20 -6.05 -31.26
CA ASP A 79 -3.52 -4.71 -31.74
C ASP A 79 -4.99 -4.31 -31.42
N ASP A 80 -5.84 -5.26 -31.05
CA ASP A 80 -7.20 -5.00 -30.57
C ASP A 80 -7.23 -4.09 -29.33
N PHE A 81 -6.16 -4.02 -28.56
CA PHE A 81 -6.04 -3.12 -27.39
C PHE A 81 -5.70 -1.67 -27.75
N LEU A 82 -5.30 -1.38 -29.00
CA LEU A 82 -4.92 -0.02 -29.41
C LEU A 82 -5.98 1.05 -29.13
N PRO A 83 -7.28 0.83 -29.34
CA PRO A 83 -8.29 1.85 -29.03
C PRO A 83 -8.30 2.24 -27.56
N GLY A 84 -8.23 1.28 -26.65
CA GLY A 84 -8.14 1.52 -25.19
C GLY A 84 -6.86 2.24 -24.80
N LEU A 85 -5.71 1.81 -25.35
CA LEU A 85 -4.41 2.44 -25.12
C LEU A 85 -4.38 3.89 -25.60
N ARG A 86 -4.96 4.21 -26.77
CA ARG A 86 -5.08 5.59 -27.28
C ARG A 86 -5.91 6.47 -26.36
N ARG A 87 -7.02 5.93 -25.83
CA ARG A 87 -7.87 6.63 -24.88
C ARG A 87 -7.09 6.97 -23.59
N LEU A 88 -6.30 6.02 -23.08
CA LEU A 88 -5.48 6.22 -21.91
C LEU A 88 -4.36 7.25 -22.12
N ALA A 89 -3.58 7.11 -23.20
CA ALA A 89 -2.51 8.05 -23.55
C ALA A 89 -3.04 9.48 -23.67
N LYS A 90 -4.17 9.64 -24.39
CA LYS A 90 -4.85 10.94 -24.55
C LYS A 90 -5.27 11.51 -23.19
N ALA A 91 -5.86 10.70 -22.32
CA ALA A 91 -6.33 11.14 -21.01
C ALA A 91 -5.19 11.71 -20.12
N MET A 92 -4.04 11.07 -20.13
CA MET A 92 -2.86 11.56 -19.37
C MET A 92 -2.26 12.81 -19.99
N LYS A 93 -2.15 12.87 -21.32
CA LYS A 93 -1.54 13.98 -22.07
C LYS A 93 -2.39 15.24 -22.06
N ASP A 94 -3.72 15.11 -22.14
CA ASP A 94 -4.66 16.25 -22.04
C ASP A 94 -4.50 17.00 -20.72
N GLU A 95 -4.06 16.34 -19.65
CA GLU A 95 -3.77 16.93 -18.34
C GLU A 95 -2.29 17.36 -18.20
N GLY A 96 -1.51 17.31 -19.27
CA GLY A 96 -0.14 17.83 -19.36
C GLY A 96 0.93 16.94 -18.68
N ALA A 97 0.70 15.65 -18.54
CA ALA A 97 1.72 14.70 -18.13
C ALA A 97 2.42 14.09 -19.35
N VAL A 98 3.68 13.71 -19.19
CA VAL A 98 4.37 12.78 -20.09
C VAL A 98 3.80 11.39 -19.84
N ALA A 99 3.21 10.77 -20.87
CA ALA A 99 2.55 9.47 -20.80
C ALA A 99 3.54 8.35 -21.17
N ILE A 100 3.82 7.46 -20.24
CA ILE A 100 4.71 6.30 -20.43
C ILE A 100 3.90 5.01 -20.33
N GLY A 101 4.08 4.09 -21.29
CA GLY A 101 3.49 2.76 -21.24
C GLY A 101 4.47 1.74 -20.65
N GLN A 102 4.04 0.85 -19.74
CA GLN A 102 4.92 -0.19 -19.21
C GLN A 102 4.58 -1.57 -19.79
N VAL A 103 5.63 -2.29 -20.25
CA VAL A 103 5.53 -3.71 -20.68
C VAL A 103 5.97 -4.60 -19.52
N MET A 104 5.11 -5.56 -19.12
CA MET A 104 5.34 -6.43 -17.97
C MET A 104 4.82 -7.84 -18.20
N HIS A 105 5.69 -8.84 -18.24
CA HIS A 105 5.35 -10.25 -18.22
C HIS A 105 5.66 -10.84 -16.85
N THR A 106 4.67 -11.38 -16.15
CA THR A 106 4.83 -11.81 -14.76
C THR A 106 5.63 -13.12 -14.60
N GLY A 107 5.92 -13.82 -15.71
CA GLY A 107 6.77 -15.02 -15.69
C GLY A 107 6.18 -16.12 -14.81
N ARG A 108 6.97 -16.64 -13.88
CA ARG A 108 6.56 -17.69 -12.94
C ARG A 108 5.43 -17.30 -11.99
N TYR A 109 5.08 -16.02 -11.89
CA TYR A 109 3.89 -15.55 -11.17
C TYR A 109 2.66 -15.41 -12.07
N GLY A 110 2.75 -15.86 -13.31
CA GLY A 110 1.60 -15.92 -14.22
C GLY A 110 0.48 -16.77 -13.66
N HIS A 111 -0.75 -16.50 -14.09
CA HIS A 111 -1.94 -17.21 -13.63
C HIS A 111 -2.09 -17.21 -12.09
N LEU A 112 -1.93 -16.05 -11.47
CA LEU A 112 -2.20 -15.89 -10.05
C LEU A 112 -3.69 -16.08 -9.78
N HIS A 113 -4.04 -17.24 -9.27
CA HIS A 113 -5.40 -17.55 -8.81
C HIS A 113 -5.35 -18.02 -7.37
N GLU A 114 -6.39 -17.67 -6.65
CA GLU A 114 -6.71 -18.33 -5.41
C GLU A 114 -6.74 -19.85 -5.65
N TYR A 115 -6.03 -20.61 -4.83
CA TYR A 115 -6.01 -22.09 -4.85
C TYR A 115 -5.23 -22.78 -5.98
N GLY A 116 -4.32 -22.10 -6.67
CA GLY A 116 -3.41 -22.74 -7.64
C GLY A 116 -4.08 -23.22 -8.92
N VAL A 117 -5.24 -22.66 -9.27
CA VAL A 117 -5.88 -22.84 -10.58
C VAL A 117 -4.99 -22.19 -11.64
N ARG A 118 -4.61 -22.95 -12.69
CA ARG A 118 -3.70 -22.52 -13.75
C ARG A 118 -4.44 -22.04 -14.98
N GLU A 119 -5.46 -21.25 -14.79
CA GLU A 119 -6.31 -20.70 -15.84
C GLU A 119 -6.53 -19.21 -15.60
N THR A 120 -6.59 -18.43 -16.67
CA THR A 120 -6.93 -17.01 -16.59
C THR A 120 -7.73 -16.62 -17.82
N MET A 121 -8.53 -15.59 -17.69
CA MET A 121 -9.21 -14.99 -18.83
C MET A 121 -8.30 -13.97 -19.52
N ALA A 122 -8.15 -14.09 -20.81
CA ALA A 122 -7.45 -13.11 -21.63
C ALA A 122 -8.12 -13.01 -23.01
N GLY A 123 -8.43 -11.79 -23.44
CA GLY A 123 -9.14 -11.55 -24.70
C GLY A 123 -10.48 -12.27 -24.80
N GLY A 124 -11.22 -12.41 -23.72
CA GLY A 124 -12.50 -13.11 -23.67
C GLY A 124 -12.42 -14.64 -23.75
N LYS A 125 -11.20 -15.21 -23.73
CA LYS A 125 -10.97 -16.66 -23.80
C LYS A 125 -10.28 -17.16 -22.54
N MET A 126 -10.60 -18.38 -22.13
CA MET A 126 -9.87 -19.06 -21.07
C MET A 126 -8.49 -19.47 -21.61
N VAL A 127 -7.43 -19.04 -20.92
CA VAL A 127 -6.06 -19.42 -21.21
C VAL A 127 -5.60 -20.33 -20.07
N SER A 128 -5.20 -21.54 -20.42
CA SER A 128 -4.66 -22.51 -19.50
C SER A 128 -3.21 -22.82 -19.83
N GLY A 129 -2.43 -23.17 -18.84
CA GLY A 129 -1.03 -23.55 -19.02
C GLY A 129 -0.20 -23.31 -17.78
N MET A 130 1.01 -23.85 -17.76
CA MET A 130 1.96 -23.59 -16.68
C MET A 130 2.58 -22.21 -16.86
N PRO A 131 2.75 -21.43 -15.79
CA PRO A 131 3.62 -20.27 -15.80
C PRO A 131 5.02 -20.66 -16.31
N VAL A 132 5.72 -19.68 -16.89
CA VAL A 132 7.00 -19.91 -17.54
C VAL A 132 8.12 -19.14 -16.84
N GLY A 133 9.33 -19.68 -16.93
CA GLY A 133 10.54 -19.03 -16.41
C GLY A 133 11.78 -19.55 -17.13
N PRO A 134 12.98 -19.04 -16.81
CA PRO A 134 14.23 -19.53 -17.42
C PRO A 134 14.50 -21.00 -17.10
N SER A 135 14.05 -21.47 -15.95
CA SER A 135 14.20 -22.86 -15.49
C SER A 135 12.96 -23.32 -14.74
N ALA A 136 12.67 -24.61 -14.79
CA ALA A 136 11.58 -25.20 -14.03
C ALA A 136 11.85 -25.10 -12.53
N MET A 137 10.90 -24.57 -11.77
CA MET A 137 11.04 -24.42 -10.33
C MET A 137 9.70 -24.30 -9.63
N LYS A 138 9.70 -24.65 -8.33
CA LYS A 138 8.59 -24.40 -7.42
C LYS A 138 8.85 -23.14 -6.62
N SER A 139 7.87 -22.24 -6.58
CA SER A 139 7.98 -21.05 -5.73
C SER A 139 7.88 -21.42 -4.25
N PRO A 140 8.70 -20.82 -3.38
CA PRO A 140 8.54 -20.94 -1.93
C PRO A 140 7.24 -20.26 -1.45
N ILE A 141 6.69 -19.33 -2.22
CA ILE A 141 5.39 -18.73 -1.95
C ILE A 141 4.30 -19.62 -2.53
N ARG A 142 3.54 -20.28 -1.65
CA ARG A 142 2.52 -21.28 -2.00
C ARG A 142 1.56 -20.84 -3.10
N ARG A 143 1.21 -19.56 -3.14
CA ARG A 143 0.29 -18.99 -4.13
C ARG A 143 0.77 -19.19 -5.57
N TYR A 144 2.08 -19.11 -5.84
CA TYR A 144 2.63 -19.14 -7.20
C TYR A 144 2.83 -20.54 -7.79
N GLY A 145 2.91 -21.57 -6.95
CA GLY A 145 3.04 -22.96 -7.41
C GLY A 145 4.34 -23.22 -8.17
N GLU A 146 4.23 -23.91 -9.31
CA GLU A 146 5.34 -24.36 -10.15
C GLU A 146 5.33 -23.65 -11.50
N CYS A 147 6.51 -23.40 -12.08
CA CYS A 147 6.68 -22.96 -13.46
C CYS A 147 7.49 -23.98 -14.26
N ARG A 148 7.28 -24.00 -15.58
CA ARG A 148 8.12 -24.77 -16.50
C ARG A 148 9.23 -23.91 -17.10
N GLU A 149 10.27 -24.58 -17.58
CA GLU A 149 11.34 -23.95 -18.34
C GLU A 149 10.83 -23.55 -19.74
N MET A 150 11.25 -22.37 -20.22
CA MET A 150 11.02 -21.90 -21.58
C MET A 150 12.02 -22.57 -22.53
N THR A 151 11.57 -22.94 -23.74
CA THR A 151 12.48 -23.30 -24.84
C THR A 151 13.19 -22.05 -25.39
N ILE A 152 14.23 -22.24 -26.21
CA ILE A 152 14.93 -21.10 -26.84
C ILE A 152 13.98 -20.34 -27.76
N GLU A 153 13.16 -21.05 -28.52
CA GLU A 153 12.16 -20.48 -29.43
C GLU A 153 11.13 -19.64 -28.67
N GLU A 154 10.65 -20.11 -27.52
CA GLU A 154 9.73 -19.33 -26.68
C GLU A 154 10.40 -18.08 -26.08
N ILE A 155 11.70 -18.13 -25.78
CA ILE A 155 12.46 -16.97 -25.32
C ILE A 155 12.56 -15.94 -26.46
N GLU A 156 12.92 -16.38 -27.66
CA GLU A 156 13.02 -15.51 -28.85
C GLU A 156 11.64 -14.93 -29.25
N GLU A 157 10.57 -15.72 -29.18
CA GLU A 157 9.20 -15.23 -29.33
C GLU A 157 8.85 -14.19 -28.25
N SER A 158 9.22 -14.43 -27.00
CA SER A 158 8.97 -13.48 -25.91
C SER A 158 9.71 -12.15 -26.10
N VAL A 159 10.93 -12.17 -26.67
CA VAL A 159 11.64 -10.95 -27.08
C VAL A 159 10.81 -10.14 -28.08
N GLU A 160 10.32 -10.80 -29.14
CA GLU A 160 9.49 -10.15 -30.17
C GLU A 160 8.20 -9.58 -29.57
N LEU A 161 7.51 -10.35 -28.71
CA LEU A 161 6.25 -9.92 -28.09
C LEU A 161 6.41 -8.70 -27.17
N HIS A 162 7.53 -8.62 -26.41
CA HIS A 162 7.85 -7.41 -25.63
C HIS A 162 8.07 -6.21 -26.55
N ALA A 163 8.79 -6.41 -27.66
CA ALA A 163 9.05 -5.36 -28.64
C ALA A 163 7.75 -4.90 -29.34
N GLN A 164 6.85 -5.82 -29.66
CA GLN A 164 5.52 -5.49 -30.19
C GLN A 164 4.67 -4.73 -29.16
N GLY A 165 4.81 -5.03 -27.86
CA GLY A 165 4.21 -4.23 -26.78
C GLY A 165 4.70 -2.77 -26.80
N ALA A 166 6.00 -2.56 -26.94
CA ALA A 166 6.59 -1.23 -27.06
C ALA A 166 6.07 -0.49 -28.32
N ARG A 167 5.98 -1.19 -29.48
CA ARG A 167 5.38 -0.64 -30.72
C ARG A 167 3.95 -0.18 -30.48
N ARG A 168 3.11 -1.00 -29.83
CA ARG A 168 1.70 -0.65 -29.54
C ARG A 168 1.58 0.61 -28.70
N PHE A 169 2.42 0.79 -27.68
CA PHE A 169 2.43 2.03 -26.92
C PHE A 169 2.77 3.25 -27.78
N LYS A 170 3.78 3.15 -28.64
CA LYS A 170 4.12 4.22 -29.58
C LYS A 170 2.97 4.55 -30.52
N GLU A 171 2.34 3.54 -31.14
CA GLU A 171 1.20 3.72 -32.04
C GLU A 171 -0.06 4.25 -31.33
N ALA A 172 -0.22 3.94 -30.06
CA ALA A 172 -1.29 4.48 -29.24
C ALA A 172 -1.04 5.94 -28.81
N GLY A 173 0.15 6.50 -29.08
CA GLY A 173 0.46 7.89 -28.81
C GLY A 173 1.05 8.16 -27.43
N PHE A 174 1.59 7.15 -26.76
CA PHE A 174 2.43 7.36 -25.57
C PHE A 174 3.74 8.06 -25.96
N ASP A 175 4.31 8.80 -25.03
CA ASP A 175 5.54 9.57 -25.25
C ASP A 175 6.81 8.74 -25.09
N GLY A 176 6.73 7.59 -24.42
CA GLY A 176 7.81 6.64 -24.21
C GLY A 176 7.32 5.30 -23.68
N VAL A 177 8.24 4.36 -23.53
CA VAL A 177 7.97 3.03 -22.99
C VAL A 177 8.91 2.69 -21.85
N GLU A 178 8.41 1.98 -20.84
CA GLU A 178 9.18 1.44 -19.72
C GLU A 178 9.12 -0.10 -19.76
N ILE A 179 10.27 -0.76 -19.66
CA ILE A 179 10.35 -2.22 -19.53
C ILE A 179 10.44 -2.59 -18.04
N CYS A 180 9.62 -3.56 -17.62
CA CYS A 180 9.54 -4.03 -16.24
C CYS A 180 10.54 -5.14 -15.96
N GLY A 181 11.67 -4.81 -15.34
CA GLY A 181 12.73 -5.73 -14.92
C GLY A 181 12.85 -5.89 -13.41
N ILE A 182 11.71 -6.00 -12.67
CA ILE A 182 11.68 -5.98 -11.19
C ILE A 182 10.90 -7.13 -10.58
N ALA A 183 10.95 -7.22 -9.24
CA ALA A 183 10.06 -7.95 -8.35
C ALA A 183 9.97 -9.48 -8.55
N GLY A 184 10.87 -10.07 -9.35
CA GLY A 184 10.85 -11.50 -9.64
C GLY A 184 9.92 -11.89 -10.80
N TYR A 185 9.54 -10.95 -11.66
CA TYR A 185 8.84 -11.20 -12.93
C TYR A 185 9.74 -11.86 -13.97
N LEU A 186 9.31 -12.03 -15.22
CA LEU A 186 10.03 -12.82 -16.20
C LEU A 186 11.48 -12.35 -16.42
N ILE A 187 11.70 -11.06 -16.65
CA ILE A 187 13.05 -10.52 -16.89
C ILE A 187 13.98 -10.75 -15.68
N PRO A 188 13.62 -10.35 -14.44
CA PRO A 188 14.43 -10.69 -13.27
C PRO A 188 14.67 -12.18 -13.08
N ASN A 189 13.74 -13.06 -13.47
CA ASN A 189 13.96 -14.49 -13.40
C ASN A 189 15.15 -14.92 -14.26
N PHE A 190 15.34 -14.33 -15.45
CA PHE A 190 16.52 -14.58 -16.28
C PHE A 190 17.79 -14.02 -15.67
N LEU A 191 17.73 -12.80 -15.09
CA LEU A 191 18.88 -12.12 -14.51
C LEU A 191 19.44 -12.84 -13.27
N ASN A 192 18.57 -13.46 -12.48
CA ASN A 192 18.90 -13.98 -11.15
C ASN A 192 19.44 -15.40 -11.18
N PRO A 193 20.64 -15.71 -10.61
CA PRO A 193 21.23 -17.03 -10.60
C PRO A 193 20.46 -18.04 -9.72
N TRP A 194 19.61 -17.58 -8.79
CA TRP A 194 18.76 -18.43 -7.98
C TRP A 194 17.63 -19.06 -8.82
N SER A 195 17.05 -18.34 -9.77
CA SER A 195 15.94 -18.80 -10.63
C SER A 195 16.39 -19.27 -12.01
N ASN A 196 17.56 -18.84 -12.50
CA ASN A 196 18.09 -19.21 -13.81
C ASN A 196 19.22 -20.23 -13.67
N LYS A 197 18.91 -21.52 -13.96
CA LYS A 197 19.84 -22.66 -13.92
C LYS A 197 20.22 -23.13 -15.33
N ARG A 198 19.92 -22.35 -16.36
CA ARG A 198 20.24 -22.68 -17.76
C ARG A 198 21.75 -22.76 -18.00
N THR A 199 22.13 -23.61 -18.96
CA THR A 199 23.51 -23.80 -19.40
C THR A 199 23.74 -23.36 -20.86
N ASP A 200 22.70 -22.84 -21.51
CA ASP A 200 22.76 -22.31 -22.87
C ASP A 200 23.10 -20.79 -22.88
N LYS A 201 22.91 -20.14 -24.05
CA LYS A 201 23.22 -18.71 -24.26
C LYS A 201 22.45 -17.75 -23.33
N TYR A 202 21.43 -18.19 -22.60
CA TYR A 202 20.62 -17.38 -21.67
C TYR A 202 20.90 -17.67 -20.19
N GLY A 203 21.92 -18.50 -19.86
CA GLY A 203 22.26 -18.86 -18.49
C GLY A 203 23.76 -18.86 -18.19
N GLY A 204 24.12 -19.11 -16.93
CA GLY A 204 25.50 -19.12 -16.46
C GLY A 204 26.06 -17.74 -16.16
N SER A 205 26.87 -17.16 -17.03
CA SER A 205 27.50 -15.84 -16.80
C SER A 205 26.50 -14.69 -16.69
N LEU A 206 26.92 -13.57 -16.11
CA LEU A 206 26.07 -12.39 -15.96
C LEU A 206 25.57 -11.87 -17.32
N GLU A 207 26.47 -11.86 -18.32
CA GLU A 207 26.16 -11.42 -19.69
C GLU A 207 25.10 -12.32 -20.35
N ASN A 208 25.22 -13.64 -20.14
CA ASN A 208 24.23 -14.59 -20.65
C ASN A 208 22.88 -14.44 -19.95
N ARG A 209 22.87 -14.27 -18.63
CA ARG A 209 21.63 -14.02 -17.90
C ARG A 209 20.98 -12.67 -18.28
N ALA A 210 21.77 -11.66 -18.62
CA ALA A 210 21.28 -10.36 -19.09
C ALA A 210 20.81 -10.39 -20.55
N ARG A 211 21.20 -11.38 -21.35
CA ARG A 211 20.94 -11.47 -22.80
C ARG A 211 19.47 -11.27 -23.15
N PHE A 212 18.56 -11.93 -22.44
CA PHE A 212 17.12 -11.79 -22.70
C PHE A 212 16.66 -10.32 -22.59
N LEU A 213 17.07 -9.61 -21.55
CA LEU A 213 16.75 -8.19 -21.38
C LEU A 213 17.39 -7.32 -22.48
N LEU A 214 18.66 -7.58 -22.80
CA LEU A 214 19.38 -6.80 -23.82
C LEU A 214 18.77 -7.00 -25.22
N GLU A 215 18.35 -8.22 -25.57
CA GLU A 215 17.63 -8.52 -26.82
C GLU A 215 16.26 -7.84 -26.86
N ILE A 216 15.50 -7.80 -25.77
CA ILE A 216 14.23 -7.05 -25.67
C ILE A 216 14.47 -5.55 -25.94
N ILE A 217 15.48 -4.94 -25.29
CA ILE A 217 15.79 -3.51 -25.48
C ILE A 217 16.16 -3.24 -26.95
N LYS A 218 17.08 -4.03 -27.50
CA LYS A 218 17.53 -3.89 -28.88
C LYS A 218 16.38 -4.01 -29.86
N ARG A 219 15.59 -5.10 -29.76
CA ARG A 219 14.48 -5.36 -30.67
C ARG A 219 13.37 -4.32 -30.55
N SER A 220 13.07 -3.89 -29.32
CA SER A 220 12.10 -2.80 -29.10
C SER A 220 12.55 -1.50 -29.77
N LYS A 221 13.81 -1.11 -29.63
CA LYS A 221 14.35 0.11 -30.27
C LYS A 221 14.35 0.03 -31.79
N GLU A 222 14.56 -1.16 -32.37
CA GLU A 222 14.39 -1.36 -33.82
C GLU A 222 12.95 -1.03 -34.28
N LEU A 223 11.93 -1.38 -33.51
CA LEU A 223 10.52 -1.14 -33.84
C LEU A 223 10.05 0.28 -33.52
N VAL A 224 10.50 0.84 -32.39
CA VAL A 224 10.05 2.18 -31.98
C VAL A 224 10.96 3.30 -32.47
N GLY A 225 12.15 2.99 -32.97
CA GLY A 225 13.17 3.94 -33.40
C GLY A 225 14.08 4.41 -32.25
N PRO A 226 15.33 4.84 -32.60
CA PRO A 226 16.37 5.12 -31.61
C PRO A 226 16.05 6.32 -30.71
N ASP A 227 15.31 7.30 -31.22
CA ASP A 227 14.97 8.54 -30.50
C ASP A 227 13.70 8.43 -29.65
N TYR A 228 12.99 7.29 -29.71
CA TYR A 228 11.81 7.10 -28.88
C TYR A 228 12.23 6.83 -27.43
N PRO A 229 11.76 7.61 -26.44
CA PRO A 229 12.18 7.51 -25.06
C PRO A 229 11.97 6.11 -24.49
N PHE A 230 13.04 5.54 -23.94
CA PHE A 230 13.08 4.16 -23.49
C PHE A 230 13.55 4.07 -22.04
N LEU A 231 12.66 3.69 -21.16
CA LEU A 231 12.89 3.62 -19.72
C LEU A 231 13.04 2.15 -19.30
N LEU A 232 13.79 1.93 -18.24
CA LEU A 232 13.97 0.60 -17.65
C LEU A 232 13.74 0.65 -16.15
N ARG A 233 12.76 -0.11 -15.67
CA ARG A 233 12.59 -0.33 -14.25
C ARG A 233 13.33 -1.59 -13.84
N LEU A 234 14.34 -1.45 -12.95
CA LEU A 234 15.29 -2.51 -12.64
C LEU A 234 15.54 -2.55 -11.12
N ASN A 235 15.81 -3.75 -10.56
CA ASN A 235 16.21 -3.84 -9.17
C ASN A 235 17.60 -3.22 -8.95
N GLY A 236 17.80 -2.56 -7.81
CA GLY A 236 19.13 -2.21 -7.31
C GLY A 236 19.78 -3.39 -6.58
N THR A 237 18.97 -4.29 -6.03
CA THR A 237 19.37 -5.55 -5.42
C THR A 237 18.15 -6.49 -5.37
N ASP A 238 18.36 -7.80 -5.46
CA ASP A 238 17.29 -8.77 -5.28
C ASP A 238 16.84 -8.92 -3.81
N HIS A 239 17.69 -8.46 -2.89
CA HIS A 239 17.39 -8.48 -1.45
C HIS A 239 16.92 -9.86 -0.96
N MET A 240 17.57 -10.92 -1.45
CA MET A 240 17.29 -12.32 -1.10
C MET A 240 18.56 -13.17 -1.20
N GLU A 241 18.59 -14.26 -0.44
CA GLU A 241 19.69 -15.20 -0.47
C GLU A 241 19.84 -15.87 -1.85
N GLY A 242 21.06 -15.94 -2.37
CA GLY A 242 21.35 -16.49 -3.68
C GLY A 242 20.92 -15.62 -4.87
N GLY A 243 20.37 -14.43 -4.62
CA GLY A 243 20.04 -13.45 -5.64
C GLY A 243 21.21 -12.58 -6.07
N ASN A 244 20.97 -11.69 -7.03
CA ASN A 244 21.97 -10.71 -7.45
C ASN A 244 22.18 -9.64 -6.38
N PRO A 245 23.43 -9.36 -6.01
CA PRO A 245 23.79 -8.17 -5.22
C PRO A 245 23.73 -6.90 -6.07
N GLU A 246 23.96 -5.76 -5.44
CA GLU A 246 23.94 -4.45 -6.08
C GLU A 246 24.94 -4.33 -7.23
N GLU A 247 26.15 -4.84 -7.06
CA GLU A 247 27.24 -4.76 -8.06
C GLU A 247 26.83 -5.43 -9.38
N ALA A 248 26.12 -6.57 -9.30
CA ALA A 248 25.63 -7.24 -10.50
C ALA A 248 24.59 -6.39 -11.25
N TYR A 249 23.71 -5.70 -10.52
CA TYR A 249 22.73 -4.80 -11.13
C TYR A 249 23.36 -3.54 -11.72
N ILE A 250 24.44 -3.03 -11.14
CA ILE A 250 25.23 -1.93 -11.72
C ILE A 250 25.80 -2.35 -13.07
N GLU A 251 26.38 -3.54 -13.19
CA GLU A 251 26.93 -4.02 -14.47
C GLU A 251 25.82 -4.28 -15.51
N ILE A 252 24.68 -4.84 -15.10
CA ILE A 252 23.49 -4.99 -15.98
C ILE A 252 23.01 -3.61 -16.46
N ALA A 253 22.93 -2.62 -15.56
CA ALA A 253 22.50 -1.28 -15.91
C ALA A 253 23.44 -0.61 -16.93
N LYS A 254 24.77 -0.76 -16.79
CA LYS A 254 25.76 -0.29 -17.76
C LYS A 254 25.58 -0.93 -19.14
N MET A 255 25.35 -2.26 -19.19
CA MET A 255 25.03 -2.95 -20.45
C MET A 255 23.76 -2.40 -21.10
N CYS A 256 22.73 -2.12 -20.31
CA CYS A 256 21.47 -1.55 -20.79
C CYS A 256 21.64 -0.07 -21.24
N GLU A 257 22.39 0.73 -20.49
CA GLU A 257 22.69 2.13 -20.83
C GLU A 257 23.39 2.23 -22.18
N ALA A 258 24.32 1.31 -22.48
CA ALA A 258 25.01 1.25 -23.78
C ALA A 258 24.03 1.01 -24.96
N LEU A 259 22.84 0.47 -24.71
CA LEU A 259 21.77 0.33 -25.69
C LEU A 259 20.82 1.54 -25.72
N GLY A 260 21.10 2.60 -24.95
CA GLY A 260 20.38 3.87 -24.99
C GLY A 260 19.14 3.92 -24.09
N ILE A 261 19.26 3.49 -22.85
CA ILE A 261 18.23 3.75 -21.82
C ILE A 261 18.26 5.22 -21.42
N ASP A 262 17.09 5.87 -21.43
CA ASP A 262 16.94 7.31 -21.15
C ASP A 262 16.61 7.61 -19.68
N LEU A 263 16.15 6.63 -18.91
CA LEU A 263 15.89 6.75 -17.46
C LEU A 263 15.85 5.37 -16.81
N PHE A 264 16.51 5.23 -15.67
CA PHE A 264 16.39 4.06 -14.80
C PHE A 264 15.45 4.34 -13.63
N SER A 265 14.52 3.41 -13.38
CA SER A 265 13.73 3.34 -12.15
C SER A 265 14.30 2.24 -11.24
N VAL A 266 15.01 2.64 -10.18
CA VAL A 266 15.68 1.71 -9.28
C VAL A 266 14.72 1.24 -8.19
N THR A 267 14.63 -0.07 -8.00
CA THR A 267 13.74 -0.72 -7.04
C THR A 267 14.47 -1.72 -6.15
N VAL A 268 13.77 -2.37 -5.24
CA VAL A 268 14.36 -3.30 -4.26
C VAL A 268 13.54 -4.56 -4.13
N GLY A 269 14.21 -5.70 -4.22
CA GLY A 269 13.67 -6.97 -3.79
C GLY A 269 12.71 -7.66 -4.74
N TRP A 270 12.33 -8.84 -4.32
CA TRP A 270 11.38 -9.73 -4.98
C TRP A 270 10.18 -10.02 -4.06
N HIS A 271 9.17 -10.70 -4.59
CA HIS A 271 8.07 -11.20 -3.75
C HIS A 271 8.54 -12.21 -2.69
N GLU A 272 9.62 -12.94 -2.96
CA GLU A 272 10.27 -13.87 -2.04
C GLU A 272 11.26 -13.26 -1.06
N SER A 273 11.52 -11.95 -1.15
CA SER A 273 12.41 -11.29 -0.19
C SER A 273 11.89 -11.46 1.23
N THR A 274 12.73 -12.00 2.10
CA THR A 274 12.37 -12.25 3.51
C THR A 274 12.24 -10.97 4.33
N SER A 275 12.87 -9.89 3.86
CA SER A 275 12.74 -8.54 4.42
C SER A 275 11.95 -7.69 3.43
N PRO A 276 10.70 -7.32 3.74
CA PRO A 276 9.90 -6.49 2.86
C PRO A 276 10.54 -5.10 2.68
N ALA A 277 10.72 -4.69 1.44
CA ALA A 277 11.33 -3.40 1.12
C ALA A 277 10.38 -2.19 1.28
N ILE A 278 9.08 -2.43 1.49
CA ILE A 278 8.02 -1.43 1.33
C ILE A 278 7.17 -1.17 2.58
N THR A 279 7.33 -1.95 3.63
CA THR A 279 6.57 -1.82 4.88
C THR A 279 7.04 -0.64 5.74
N ALA A 280 6.23 -0.24 6.71
CA ALA A 280 6.51 0.92 7.55
C ALA A 280 7.75 0.76 8.44
N GLU A 281 8.21 -0.47 8.71
CA GLU A 281 9.47 -0.72 9.42
C GLU A 281 10.70 -0.12 8.72
N ILE A 282 10.64 0.01 7.40
CA ILE A 282 11.69 0.65 6.60
C ILE A 282 11.52 2.16 6.66
N ARG A 283 12.53 2.87 7.13
CA ARG A 283 12.50 4.33 7.27
C ARG A 283 12.43 5.02 5.90
N PRO A 284 11.76 6.18 5.81
CA PRO A 284 11.75 6.98 4.58
C PRO A 284 13.16 7.28 4.08
N GLY A 285 13.41 7.03 2.78
CA GLY A 285 14.72 7.28 2.16
C GLY A 285 15.79 6.22 2.40
N HIS A 286 15.50 5.14 3.12
CA HIS A 286 16.46 4.07 3.45
C HIS A 286 17.23 3.53 2.22
N TRP A 287 16.56 3.38 1.09
CA TRP A 287 17.12 2.76 -0.12
C TRP A 287 17.84 3.73 -1.06
N LEU A 288 17.92 5.01 -0.72
CA LEU A 288 18.55 6.03 -1.58
C LEU A 288 20.02 5.73 -1.87
N HIS A 289 20.72 5.01 -0.98
CA HIS A 289 22.10 4.60 -1.19
C HIS A 289 22.31 3.78 -2.49
N LEU A 290 21.31 2.98 -2.91
CA LEU A 290 21.40 2.23 -4.16
C LEU A 290 21.48 3.17 -5.39
N ALA A 291 20.62 4.18 -5.45
CA ALA A 291 20.68 5.17 -6.53
C ALA A 291 21.99 5.97 -6.50
N GLU A 292 22.46 6.33 -5.31
CA GLU A 292 23.74 7.02 -5.12
C GLU A 292 24.93 6.19 -5.63
N ASN A 293 24.97 4.89 -5.29
CA ASN A 293 26.02 3.97 -5.74
C ASN A 293 25.98 3.77 -7.26
N TRP A 294 24.79 3.68 -7.87
CA TRP A 294 24.66 3.63 -9.32
C TRP A 294 25.28 4.86 -10.00
N LYS A 295 25.00 6.08 -9.50
CA LYS A 295 25.63 7.31 -10.02
C LYS A 295 27.15 7.32 -9.82
N LYS A 296 27.61 6.90 -8.63
CA LYS A 296 29.07 6.80 -8.35
C LYS A 296 29.77 5.78 -9.25
N SER A 297 29.05 4.75 -9.72
CA SER A 297 29.59 3.75 -10.64
C SER A 297 29.78 4.26 -12.09
N GLY A 298 29.30 5.47 -12.39
CA GLY A 298 29.46 6.13 -13.68
C GLY A 298 28.27 6.07 -14.61
N ILE A 299 27.12 5.53 -14.20
CA ILE A 299 25.84 5.59 -14.94
C ILE A 299 25.46 7.05 -15.16
N LYS A 300 25.17 7.42 -16.42
CA LYS A 300 24.88 8.80 -16.86
C LYS A 300 23.39 9.06 -17.03
N ALA A 301 22.62 8.01 -17.40
CA ALA A 301 21.18 8.14 -17.55
C ALA A 301 20.53 8.60 -16.23
N PRO A 302 19.55 9.48 -16.28
CA PRO A 302 18.79 9.89 -15.11
C PRO A 302 18.26 8.69 -14.30
N ILE A 303 18.22 8.85 -12.98
CA ILE A 303 17.74 7.82 -12.05
C ILE A 303 16.52 8.34 -11.29
N CYS A 304 15.47 7.53 -11.21
CA CYS A 304 14.37 7.73 -10.28
C CYS A 304 14.27 6.57 -9.28
N MET A 305 13.71 6.84 -8.11
CA MET A 305 13.52 5.83 -7.06
C MET A 305 12.24 6.10 -6.27
N ALA A 306 11.56 4.99 -5.91
CA ALA A 306 10.32 5.00 -5.14
C ALA A 306 10.51 4.49 -3.70
N TYR A 307 10.48 3.25 -3.49
CA TYR A 307 10.59 2.42 -2.27
C TYR A 307 10.83 3.17 -0.94
N ARG A 308 9.75 3.32 -0.15
CA ARG A 308 9.75 4.08 1.12
C ARG A 308 10.27 5.52 1.00
N LEU A 309 10.08 6.13 -0.17
CA LEU A 309 10.30 7.56 -0.38
C LEU A 309 8.92 8.25 -0.40
N ASN A 310 8.27 8.32 0.78
CA ASN A 310 6.90 8.80 0.94
C ASN A 310 6.81 10.20 1.59
N LYS A 311 7.94 10.81 1.92
CA LYS A 311 8.02 12.15 2.52
C LYS A 311 8.57 13.15 1.49
N PRO A 312 7.83 14.22 1.15
CA PRO A 312 8.27 15.23 0.19
C PRO A 312 9.63 15.87 0.54
N GLU A 313 9.90 16.10 1.83
CA GLU A 313 11.13 16.72 2.31
C GLU A 313 12.36 15.83 2.05
N VAL A 314 12.20 14.51 2.23
CA VAL A 314 13.27 13.54 1.95
C VAL A 314 13.54 13.47 0.45
N ALA A 315 12.48 13.49 -0.37
CA ALA A 315 12.61 13.48 -1.83
C ALA A 315 13.22 14.77 -2.37
N GLU A 316 12.81 15.94 -1.85
CA GLU A 316 13.40 17.25 -2.20
C GLU A 316 14.90 17.28 -1.95
N LYS A 317 15.30 16.80 -0.75
CA LYS A 317 16.73 16.71 -0.41
C LYS A 317 17.47 15.75 -1.34
N ALA A 318 16.93 14.56 -1.61
CA ALA A 318 17.56 13.56 -2.46
C ALA A 318 17.76 14.05 -3.91
N VAL A 319 16.80 14.81 -4.45
CA VAL A 319 16.94 15.45 -5.76
C VAL A 319 17.92 16.62 -5.70
N GLY A 320 17.88 17.43 -4.65
CA GLY A 320 18.77 18.57 -4.44
C GLY A 320 20.25 18.16 -4.30
N ASP A 321 20.50 17.07 -3.59
CA ASP A 321 21.83 16.49 -3.40
C ASP A 321 22.33 15.71 -4.66
N GLY A 322 21.46 15.55 -5.67
CA GLY A 322 21.81 14.81 -6.89
C GLY A 322 21.85 13.30 -6.72
N ILE A 323 21.30 12.74 -5.64
CA ILE A 323 21.22 11.29 -5.41
C ILE A 323 20.28 10.64 -6.42
N ILE A 324 19.13 11.27 -6.68
CA ILE A 324 18.17 10.91 -7.73
C ILE A 324 17.88 12.12 -8.62
N ASP A 325 17.40 11.87 -9.83
CA ASP A 325 17.00 12.94 -10.75
C ASP A 325 15.49 13.18 -10.71
N TYR A 326 14.71 12.14 -10.37
CA TYR A 326 13.25 12.21 -10.24
C TYR A 326 12.80 11.46 -9.00
N TRP A 327 11.84 12.02 -8.30
CA TRP A 327 11.09 11.32 -7.27
C TRP A 327 10.02 10.45 -7.93
N GLU A 328 10.20 9.15 -7.88
CA GLU A 328 9.18 8.20 -8.31
C GLU A 328 8.31 7.80 -7.12
N MET A 329 7.00 7.76 -7.33
CA MET A 329 6.05 7.38 -6.30
C MET A 329 4.88 6.55 -6.85
N CYS A 330 4.52 5.50 -6.12
CA CYS A 330 3.30 4.73 -6.32
C CYS A 330 2.29 5.10 -5.21
N ARG A 331 2.45 4.54 -4.01
CA ARG A 331 1.52 4.73 -2.89
C ARG A 331 1.29 6.19 -2.46
N PRO A 332 2.29 7.10 -2.44
CA PRO A 332 2.01 8.51 -2.20
C PRO A 332 1.04 9.12 -3.20
N GLY A 333 1.19 8.82 -4.50
CA GLY A 333 0.26 9.27 -5.55
C GLY A 333 -1.08 8.51 -5.58
N ILE A 334 -1.19 7.35 -4.93
CA ILE A 334 -2.47 6.68 -4.65
C ILE A 334 -3.19 7.42 -3.51
N ALA A 335 -2.48 7.69 -2.43
CA ALA A 335 -3.03 8.38 -1.26
C ALA A 335 -3.46 9.81 -1.61
N ASP A 336 -2.61 10.53 -2.34
CA ASP A 336 -2.87 11.91 -2.77
C ASP A 336 -2.51 12.13 -4.24
N PRO A 337 -3.45 12.01 -5.17
CA PRO A 337 -3.19 12.25 -6.59
C PRO A 337 -2.81 13.70 -6.89
N TYR A 338 -3.14 14.66 -6.01
CA TYR A 338 -2.83 16.09 -6.15
C TYR A 338 -1.56 16.53 -5.40
N LEU A 339 -0.77 15.59 -4.90
CA LEU A 339 0.47 15.87 -4.17
C LEU A 339 1.40 16.85 -4.92
N PRO A 340 1.71 16.67 -6.23
CA PRO A 340 2.56 17.62 -6.96
C PRO A 340 1.96 19.02 -7.06
N LYS A 341 0.66 19.11 -7.29
CA LYS A 341 -0.06 20.40 -7.35
C LYS A 341 -0.03 21.13 -6.02
N LYS A 342 -0.24 20.42 -4.91
CA LYS A 342 -0.17 20.99 -3.55
C LYS A 342 1.22 21.52 -3.23
N ILE A 343 2.28 20.80 -3.65
CA ILE A 343 3.67 21.29 -3.55
C ILE A 343 3.87 22.57 -4.36
N ALA A 344 3.41 22.61 -5.61
CA ALA A 344 3.54 23.76 -6.49
C ALA A 344 2.78 25.00 -5.99
N GLU A 345 1.67 24.79 -5.31
CA GLU A 345 0.85 25.83 -4.69
C GLU A 345 1.33 26.25 -3.29
N GLY A 346 2.44 25.67 -2.79
CA GLY A 346 2.98 26.00 -1.48
C GLY A 346 2.13 25.51 -0.30
N ARG A 347 1.38 24.43 -0.47
CA ARG A 347 0.47 23.85 0.53
C ARG A 347 0.84 22.41 0.94
N PRO A 348 2.10 22.15 1.37
CA PRO A 348 2.53 20.80 1.71
C PRO A 348 1.75 20.20 2.90
N GLU A 349 1.21 21.05 3.78
CA GLU A 349 0.39 20.61 4.92
C GLU A 349 -0.96 20.01 4.50
N ASP A 350 -1.38 20.21 3.26
CA ASP A 350 -2.60 19.62 2.68
C ASP A 350 -2.37 18.24 2.06
N ILE A 351 -1.12 17.76 2.03
CA ILE A 351 -0.79 16.46 1.45
C ILE A 351 -1.24 15.33 2.38
N LEU A 352 -2.04 14.42 1.84
CA LEU A 352 -2.41 13.19 2.52
C LEU A 352 -1.29 12.16 2.38
N ILE A 353 -0.42 12.08 3.38
CA ILE A 353 0.74 11.20 3.39
C ILE A 353 0.32 9.73 3.45
N CYS A 354 0.92 8.89 2.60
CA CYS A 354 0.74 7.45 2.67
C CYS A 354 1.45 6.87 3.90
N PRO A 355 0.75 6.22 4.85
CA PRO A 355 1.35 5.65 6.06
C PRO A 355 2.01 4.28 5.83
N SER A 356 2.06 3.79 4.60
CA SER A 356 2.69 2.52 4.20
C SER A 356 2.13 1.25 4.87
N ASP A 357 0.89 1.29 5.29
CA ASP A 357 0.19 0.19 5.95
C ASP A 357 -0.21 -0.96 5.00
N ASN A 358 -0.29 -0.69 3.69
CA ASN A 358 -0.66 -1.65 2.64
C ASN A 358 -2.12 -2.13 2.66
N GLN A 359 -2.98 -1.64 3.54
CA GLN A 359 -4.42 -1.92 3.52
C GLN A 359 -5.09 -1.30 2.28
N GLY A 360 -5.86 -2.10 1.55
CA GLY A 360 -6.61 -1.67 0.37
C GLY A 360 -5.80 -1.56 -0.92
N CYS A 361 -4.50 -1.29 -0.89
CA CYS A 361 -3.67 -1.26 -2.09
C CYS A 361 -2.99 -2.62 -2.33
N PHE A 362 -1.80 -2.82 -1.79
CA PHE A 362 -1.03 -4.04 -1.99
C PHE A 362 -1.82 -5.31 -1.61
N TYR A 363 -2.47 -5.30 -0.44
CA TYR A 363 -3.20 -6.47 0.00
C TYR A 363 -4.32 -6.86 -0.97
N TYR A 364 -5.13 -5.91 -1.45
CA TYR A 364 -6.28 -6.20 -2.29
C TYR A 364 -5.90 -6.78 -3.65
N ILE A 365 -4.87 -6.25 -4.32
CA ILE A 365 -4.46 -6.78 -5.62
C ILE A 365 -3.92 -8.21 -5.52
N PHE A 366 -3.33 -8.59 -4.37
CA PHE A 366 -2.83 -9.95 -4.14
C PHE A 366 -3.90 -10.94 -3.65
N VAL A 367 -5.10 -10.49 -3.35
CA VAL A 367 -6.27 -11.34 -3.07
C VAL A 367 -7.36 -11.18 -4.13
N ASP A 368 -6.95 -10.85 -5.36
CA ASP A 368 -7.79 -10.73 -6.55
C ASP A 368 -8.97 -9.76 -6.36
N GLN A 369 -8.72 -8.65 -5.69
CA GLN A 369 -9.65 -7.55 -5.54
C GLN A 369 -9.16 -6.31 -6.29
N LEU A 370 -10.09 -5.38 -6.54
CA LEU A 370 -9.77 -4.07 -7.07
C LEU A 370 -8.96 -3.29 -6.04
N MET A 371 -7.91 -2.60 -6.49
CA MET A 371 -7.13 -1.74 -5.62
C MET A 371 -8.02 -0.69 -4.95
N GLY A 372 -7.76 -0.43 -3.68
CA GLY A 372 -8.31 0.68 -2.91
C GLY A 372 -7.18 1.39 -2.17
N CYS A 373 -7.53 2.30 -1.28
CA CYS A 373 -6.56 2.94 -0.40
C CYS A 373 -7.17 3.15 0.99
N MET A 374 -6.41 2.86 2.04
CA MET A 374 -6.86 3.03 3.41
C MET A 374 -7.24 4.48 3.72
N VAL A 375 -6.44 5.43 3.25
CA VAL A 375 -6.60 6.85 3.58
C VAL A 375 -7.35 7.66 2.52
N ASN A 376 -7.50 7.14 1.31
CA ASN A 376 -8.20 7.82 0.21
C ASN A 376 -9.32 6.93 -0.36
N PRO A 377 -10.55 7.08 0.12
CA PRO A 377 -11.69 6.27 -0.35
C PRO A 377 -12.09 6.47 -1.81
N ARG A 378 -11.59 7.52 -2.48
CA ARG A 378 -11.86 7.78 -3.89
C ARG A 378 -11.08 6.89 -4.86
N VAL A 379 -10.03 6.23 -4.38
CA VAL A 379 -9.17 5.36 -5.20
C VAL A 379 -9.99 4.26 -5.89
N GLY A 380 -9.91 4.22 -7.23
CA GLY A 380 -10.71 3.36 -8.09
C GLY A 380 -12.18 3.79 -8.24
N ARG A 381 -12.52 5.00 -7.76
CA ARG A 381 -13.85 5.61 -7.88
C ARG A 381 -13.79 7.04 -8.44
N GLU A 382 -12.67 7.38 -9.06
CA GLU A 382 -12.47 8.71 -9.68
C GLU A 382 -13.49 8.98 -10.79
N TRP A 383 -13.97 7.94 -11.45
CA TRP A 383 -15.02 7.96 -12.48
C TRP A 383 -16.44 8.08 -11.90
N ASP A 384 -16.63 7.82 -10.60
CA ASP A 384 -17.95 7.74 -9.96
C ASP A 384 -18.32 9.10 -9.35
N GLU A 385 -19.28 9.76 -9.96
CA GLU A 385 -19.80 11.06 -9.56
C GLU A 385 -20.39 11.07 -8.13
N THR A 386 -20.88 9.92 -7.65
CA THR A 386 -21.44 9.78 -6.28
C THR A 386 -20.37 9.81 -5.20
N TYR A 387 -19.10 9.62 -5.59
CA TYR A 387 -17.94 9.72 -4.70
C TYR A 387 -17.26 11.11 -4.74
N GLN A 388 -17.87 12.10 -5.40
CA GLN A 388 -17.35 13.47 -5.41
C GLN A 388 -17.99 14.31 -4.29
N ALA A 389 -17.16 15.00 -3.52
CA ALA A 389 -17.64 15.96 -2.50
C ALA A 389 -18.17 17.25 -3.16
N ARG A 390 -19.36 17.17 -3.76
CA ARG A 390 -20.02 18.32 -4.39
C ARG A 390 -20.71 19.20 -3.34
N PRO A 391 -20.83 20.52 -3.60
CA PRO A 391 -21.64 21.37 -2.74
C PRO A 391 -23.03 20.80 -2.51
N ALA A 392 -23.50 20.84 -1.27
CA ALA A 392 -24.84 20.37 -0.92
C ALA A 392 -25.92 21.35 -1.44
N GLU A 393 -27.04 20.81 -1.91
CA GLU A 393 -28.18 21.64 -2.36
C GLU A 393 -28.77 22.46 -1.21
N LYS A 394 -28.77 21.89 -0.01
CA LYS A 394 -29.27 22.55 1.20
C LYS A 394 -28.23 22.44 2.32
N LYS A 395 -27.85 23.59 2.88
CA LYS A 395 -26.98 23.62 4.06
C LYS A 395 -27.69 23.05 5.27
N LYS A 396 -27.03 22.11 5.96
CA LYS A 396 -27.52 21.48 7.21
C LYS A 396 -26.58 21.81 8.36
N LYS A 397 -27.09 21.72 9.57
CA LYS A 397 -26.32 21.72 10.80
C LYS A 397 -25.97 20.28 11.17
N VAL A 398 -24.68 19.95 11.14
CA VAL A 398 -24.17 18.59 11.36
C VAL A 398 -23.42 18.51 12.68
N LEU A 399 -23.80 17.60 13.55
CA LEU A 399 -23.06 17.30 14.77
C LEU A 399 -22.36 15.94 14.62
N VAL A 400 -21.03 15.94 14.79
CA VAL A 400 -20.23 14.73 14.82
C VAL A 400 -19.77 14.48 16.25
N VAL A 401 -19.96 13.25 16.75
CA VAL A 401 -19.55 12.80 18.08
C VAL A 401 -18.42 11.80 17.97
N GLY A 402 -17.22 12.21 18.37
CA GLY A 402 -15.99 11.42 18.31
C GLY A 402 -14.99 11.95 17.28
N GLY A 403 -13.80 12.32 17.75
CA GLY A 403 -12.68 12.86 16.98
C GLY A 403 -11.69 11.78 16.50
N GLY A 404 -12.14 10.53 16.34
CA GLY A 404 -11.39 9.46 15.68
C GLY A 404 -11.41 9.60 14.15
N PRO A 405 -10.77 8.67 13.40
CA PRO A 405 -10.61 8.77 11.95
C PRO A 405 -11.95 8.85 11.18
N ALA A 406 -12.95 8.06 11.58
CA ALA A 406 -14.27 8.09 10.96
C ALA A 406 -14.98 9.45 11.16
N GLY A 407 -14.92 9.98 12.38
CA GLY A 407 -15.54 11.27 12.71
C GLY A 407 -14.82 12.43 12.03
N MET A 408 -13.49 12.44 12.04
CA MET A 408 -12.71 13.51 11.39
C MET A 408 -12.95 13.54 9.88
N GLU A 409 -12.98 12.37 9.21
CA GLU A 409 -13.23 12.29 7.76
C GLU A 409 -14.66 12.73 7.41
N SER A 410 -15.67 12.28 8.16
CA SER A 410 -17.06 12.69 7.92
C SER A 410 -17.28 14.20 8.16
N ALA A 411 -16.68 14.75 9.22
CA ALA A 411 -16.74 16.18 9.52
C ALA A 411 -16.10 17.03 8.42
N ARG A 412 -14.89 16.64 7.98
CA ARG A 412 -14.16 17.30 6.90
C ARG A 412 -14.99 17.37 5.61
N LEU A 413 -15.57 16.24 5.20
CA LEU A 413 -16.33 16.16 3.95
C LEU A 413 -17.66 16.91 4.03
N ALA A 414 -18.39 16.77 5.13
CA ALA A 414 -19.61 17.54 5.33
C ALA A 414 -19.34 19.07 5.26
N ALA A 415 -18.24 19.53 5.88
CA ALA A 415 -17.83 20.93 5.82
C ALA A 415 -17.41 21.37 4.40
N LEU A 416 -16.66 20.51 3.65
CA LEU A 416 -16.32 20.77 2.24
C LEU A 416 -17.56 20.90 1.35
N ARG A 417 -18.66 20.23 1.69
CA ARG A 417 -19.94 20.35 1.00
C ARG A 417 -20.74 21.60 1.38
N GLY A 418 -20.26 22.37 2.36
CA GLY A 418 -20.85 23.65 2.78
C GLY A 418 -21.78 23.57 4.00
N HIS A 419 -21.82 22.43 4.69
CA HIS A 419 -22.59 22.28 5.93
C HIS A 419 -21.95 23.04 7.10
N ASP A 420 -22.75 23.35 8.13
CA ASP A 420 -22.29 23.90 9.41
C ASP A 420 -21.97 22.72 10.35
N VAL A 421 -20.67 22.45 10.54
CA VAL A 421 -20.23 21.24 11.22
C VAL A 421 -19.61 21.54 12.56
N THR A 422 -20.11 20.87 13.62
CA THR A 422 -19.49 20.86 14.94
C THR A 422 -19.07 19.42 15.27
N LEU A 423 -17.84 19.25 15.79
CA LEU A 423 -17.31 17.97 16.24
C LEU A 423 -17.05 18.02 17.75
N TYR A 424 -17.64 17.10 18.51
CA TYR A 424 -17.38 16.91 19.94
C TYR A 424 -16.42 15.74 20.13
N GLU A 425 -15.35 15.97 20.90
CA GLU A 425 -14.38 14.96 21.31
C GLU A 425 -14.19 15.03 22.83
N LYS A 426 -14.34 13.87 23.51
CA LYS A 426 -14.21 13.78 24.97
C LYS A 426 -12.78 13.99 25.50
N SER A 427 -11.77 13.64 24.67
CA SER A 427 -10.37 13.89 25.01
C SER A 427 -9.93 15.31 24.67
N ASN A 428 -8.77 15.71 25.19
CA ASN A 428 -8.21 17.05 24.90
C ASN A 428 -7.48 17.13 23.55
N GLU A 429 -7.57 16.08 22.73
CA GLU A 429 -6.91 16.02 21.42
C GLU A 429 -7.63 15.08 20.46
N LEU A 430 -7.48 15.34 19.14
CA LEU A 430 -8.01 14.51 18.07
C LEU A 430 -7.20 13.23 17.85
N GLY A 431 -7.76 12.29 17.11
CA GLY A 431 -7.10 11.08 16.63
C GLY A 431 -7.66 9.76 17.18
N GLY A 432 -8.32 9.77 18.34
CA GLY A 432 -8.89 8.55 18.92
C GLY A 432 -7.87 7.41 18.99
N GLN A 433 -8.24 6.22 18.48
CA GLN A 433 -7.36 5.05 18.47
C GLN A 433 -6.13 5.20 17.55
N LEU A 434 -6.15 6.11 16.56
CA LEU A 434 -4.95 6.39 15.74
C LEU A 434 -3.76 6.80 16.59
N LYS A 435 -3.96 7.56 17.66
CA LYS A 435 -2.87 7.98 18.57
C LYS A 435 -2.25 6.80 19.30
N LEU A 436 -3.07 5.84 19.67
CA LEU A 436 -2.61 4.65 20.37
C LEU A 436 -1.80 3.76 19.43
N GLY A 437 -2.30 3.53 18.21
CA GLY A 437 -1.57 2.79 17.18
C GLY A 437 -0.25 3.48 16.80
N ALA A 438 -0.25 4.80 16.63
CA ALA A 438 0.94 5.57 16.24
C ALA A 438 2.11 5.48 17.25
N LYS A 439 1.86 5.09 18.51
CA LYS A 439 2.91 4.82 19.50
C LYS A 439 3.68 3.53 19.19
N THR A 440 3.06 2.59 18.47
CA THR A 440 3.66 1.29 18.19
C THR A 440 4.72 1.36 17.10
N PRO A 441 5.73 0.48 17.09
CA PRO A 441 6.93 0.64 16.25
C PRO A 441 6.67 0.74 14.75
N LEU A 442 5.65 0.05 14.24
CA LEU A 442 5.39 -0.04 12.81
C LEU A 442 4.34 0.97 12.29
N LEU A 443 3.70 1.73 13.18
CA LEU A 443 2.60 2.64 12.81
C LEU A 443 2.91 4.12 13.07
N TYR A 444 4.16 4.49 13.26
CA TYR A 444 4.55 5.88 13.57
C TYR A 444 4.11 6.90 12.49
N ASP A 445 3.97 6.48 11.23
CA ASP A 445 3.46 7.34 10.14
C ASP A 445 1.98 7.74 10.34
N TRP A 446 1.24 7.12 11.28
CA TRP A 446 -0.14 7.49 11.61
C TRP A 446 -0.23 8.88 12.29
N TYR A 447 0.86 9.38 12.89
CA TYR A 447 0.90 10.77 13.37
C TYR A 447 0.70 11.79 12.24
N ASP A 448 1.21 11.52 11.03
CA ASP A 448 0.98 12.41 9.88
C ASP A 448 -0.49 12.45 9.47
N LEU A 449 -1.20 11.33 9.61
CA LEU A 449 -2.63 11.26 9.32
C LEU A 449 -3.45 12.10 10.32
N ILE A 450 -3.11 12.04 11.61
CA ILE A 450 -3.73 12.89 12.64
C ILE A 450 -3.47 14.36 12.35
N LYS A 451 -2.24 14.72 12.01
CA LYS A 451 -1.84 16.08 11.64
C LYS A 451 -2.61 16.58 10.41
N TYR A 452 -2.69 15.74 9.37
CA TYR A 452 -3.47 16.04 8.18
C TYR A 452 -4.93 16.37 8.52
N TYR A 453 -5.62 15.47 9.24
CA TYR A 453 -7.02 15.71 9.61
C TYR A 453 -7.20 16.97 10.46
N SER A 454 -6.36 17.19 11.45
CA SER A 454 -6.42 18.40 12.29
C SER A 454 -6.30 19.67 11.46
N THR A 455 -5.36 19.68 10.50
CA THR A 455 -5.18 20.79 9.55
C THR A 455 -6.42 20.98 8.68
N GLN A 456 -6.95 19.89 8.12
CA GLN A 456 -8.11 19.95 7.22
C GLN A 456 -9.39 20.38 7.92
N LEU A 457 -9.64 19.92 9.14
CA LEU A 457 -10.79 20.37 9.94
C LEU A 457 -10.75 21.88 10.18
N THR A 458 -9.57 22.41 10.53
CA THR A 458 -9.37 23.86 10.69
C THR A 458 -9.63 24.62 9.38
N LYS A 459 -9.03 24.17 8.28
CA LYS A 459 -9.16 24.83 6.96
C LYS A 459 -10.58 24.78 6.40
N THR A 460 -11.35 23.73 6.71
CA THR A 460 -12.74 23.61 6.25
C THR A 460 -13.75 24.28 7.19
N GLY A 461 -13.29 24.87 8.29
CA GLY A 461 -14.13 25.61 9.22
C GLY A 461 -14.98 24.73 10.15
N VAL A 462 -14.57 23.48 10.38
CA VAL A 462 -15.23 22.62 11.38
C VAL A 462 -14.98 23.18 12.78
N LYS A 463 -16.06 23.38 13.54
CA LYS A 463 -15.97 23.77 14.95
C LYS A 463 -15.61 22.54 15.79
N VAL A 464 -14.35 22.40 16.19
CA VAL A 464 -13.88 21.32 17.04
C VAL A 464 -13.95 21.72 18.50
N GLU A 465 -14.68 20.93 19.33
CA GLU A 465 -14.80 21.14 20.77
C GLU A 465 -14.19 19.92 21.50
N LEU A 466 -12.96 20.09 21.98
CA LEU A 466 -12.21 19.11 22.76
C LEU A 466 -12.61 19.13 24.25
N GLY A 467 -12.32 18.03 24.97
CA GLY A 467 -12.69 17.87 26.39
C GLY A 467 -14.19 17.84 26.60
N LYS A 468 -14.97 17.63 25.54
CA LYS A 468 -16.43 17.67 25.56
C LYS A 468 -17.06 16.31 25.34
N GLU A 469 -17.43 15.65 26.42
CA GLU A 469 -18.15 14.41 26.36
C GLU A 469 -19.62 14.64 25.96
N ALA A 470 -20.05 13.98 24.89
CA ALA A 470 -21.41 14.12 24.40
C ALA A 470 -22.38 13.32 25.27
N THR A 471 -23.41 13.99 25.79
CA THR A 471 -24.56 13.38 26.46
C THR A 471 -25.81 13.56 25.59
N ALA A 472 -26.85 12.80 25.83
CA ALA A 472 -28.13 12.93 25.13
C ALA A 472 -28.68 14.38 25.25
N ASP A 473 -28.57 15.01 26.41
CA ASP A 473 -29.00 16.40 26.63
C ASP A 473 -28.20 17.41 25.80
N LEU A 474 -26.88 17.24 25.72
CA LEU A 474 -26.02 18.13 24.90
C LEU A 474 -26.32 17.97 23.42
N ILE A 475 -26.56 16.74 22.95
CA ILE A 475 -26.93 16.46 21.56
C ILE A 475 -28.28 17.10 21.23
N ASN A 476 -29.29 16.92 22.08
CA ASN A 476 -30.61 17.53 21.87
C ASN A 476 -30.56 19.08 21.88
N LYS A 477 -29.77 19.68 22.79
CA LYS A 477 -29.56 21.13 22.84
C LYS A 477 -28.79 21.66 21.62
N ALA A 478 -27.96 20.84 20.99
CA ALA A 478 -27.23 21.25 19.79
C ALA A 478 -28.17 21.54 18.61
N GLY A 479 -29.34 20.91 18.55
CA GLY A 479 -30.36 21.17 17.50
C GLY A 479 -29.80 20.92 16.11
N ALA A 480 -29.11 19.78 15.93
CA ALA A 480 -28.52 19.41 14.65
C ALA A 480 -29.56 18.74 13.74
N ASP A 481 -29.52 19.05 12.43
CA ASP A 481 -30.31 18.35 11.42
C ASP A 481 -29.80 16.91 11.22
N VAL A 482 -28.48 16.74 11.35
CA VAL A 482 -27.80 15.44 11.17
C VAL A 482 -26.86 15.17 12.36
N LEU A 483 -26.96 13.96 12.89
CA LEU A 483 -26.06 13.44 13.93
C LEU A 483 -25.23 12.29 13.40
N ILE A 484 -23.89 12.40 13.52
CA ILE A 484 -22.96 11.36 13.15
C ILE A 484 -22.25 10.84 14.40
N LEU A 485 -22.49 9.58 14.75
CA LEU A 485 -21.91 8.90 15.90
C LEU A 485 -20.67 8.12 15.44
N ALA A 486 -19.49 8.51 15.94
CA ALA A 486 -18.18 7.94 15.61
C ALA A 486 -17.33 7.68 16.87
N MET A 487 -17.98 7.16 17.93
CA MET A 487 -17.42 7.05 19.29
C MET A 487 -16.39 5.93 19.45
N GLY A 488 -16.21 5.08 18.42
CA GLY A 488 -15.22 4.01 18.43
C GLY A 488 -15.69 2.74 19.15
N ALA A 489 -14.74 1.97 19.65
CA ALA A 489 -14.96 0.74 20.40
C ALA A 489 -14.30 0.81 21.78
N LYS A 490 -14.70 -0.11 22.64
CA LYS A 490 -14.11 -0.34 23.97
C LYS A 490 -13.66 -1.81 24.07
N PRO A 491 -12.72 -2.15 24.99
CA PRO A 491 -12.37 -3.54 25.25
C PRO A 491 -13.60 -4.33 25.74
N ALA A 492 -13.82 -5.50 25.16
CA ALA A 492 -14.87 -6.41 25.62
C ALA A 492 -14.47 -7.07 26.95
N ILE A 493 -15.44 -7.32 27.80
CA ILE A 493 -15.21 -8.06 29.05
C ILE A 493 -15.21 -9.56 28.72
N LEU A 494 -14.04 -10.18 28.90
CA LEU A 494 -13.88 -11.62 28.70
C LEU A 494 -14.51 -12.41 29.84
N LYS A 495 -15.10 -13.55 29.51
CA LYS A 495 -15.66 -14.48 30.50
C LYS A 495 -14.59 -15.48 30.98
N ILE A 496 -13.55 -14.97 31.61
CA ILE A 496 -12.43 -15.75 32.16
C ILE A 496 -12.45 -15.57 33.67
N PRO A 497 -12.44 -16.64 34.48
CA PRO A 497 -12.35 -16.53 35.94
C PRO A 497 -11.10 -15.75 36.36
N GLY A 498 -11.26 -14.70 37.15
CA GLY A 498 -10.19 -13.82 37.62
C GLY A 498 -9.86 -12.64 36.70
N ILE A 499 -10.64 -12.38 35.64
CA ILE A 499 -10.44 -11.22 34.73
C ILE A 499 -10.59 -9.86 35.44
N ASP A 500 -11.23 -9.84 36.61
CA ASP A 500 -11.47 -8.67 37.46
C ASP A 500 -10.36 -8.41 38.49
N LYS A 501 -9.28 -9.18 38.48
CA LYS A 501 -8.15 -9.00 39.39
C LYS A 501 -7.40 -7.68 39.11
N LYS A 502 -6.80 -7.09 40.12
CA LYS A 502 -6.14 -5.76 40.09
C LYS A 502 -4.98 -5.64 39.11
N HIS A 503 -4.30 -6.73 38.79
CA HIS A 503 -3.17 -6.77 37.85
C HIS A 503 -3.63 -7.08 36.40
N VAL A 504 -4.93 -7.12 36.17
CA VAL A 504 -5.52 -7.22 34.82
C VAL A 504 -5.88 -5.84 34.31
N THR A 505 -5.49 -5.55 33.08
CA THR A 505 -5.76 -4.30 32.39
C THR A 505 -6.14 -4.57 30.92
N ASN A 506 -6.31 -3.56 30.12
CA ASN A 506 -6.61 -3.65 28.70
C ASN A 506 -5.62 -2.86 27.84
N VAL A 507 -5.59 -3.12 26.54
CA VAL A 507 -4.65 -2.48 25.61
C VAL A 507 -4.76 -0.96 25.58
N PHE A 508 -5.95 -0.38 25.76
CA PHE A 508 -6.13 1.07 25.71
C PHE A 508 -5.49 1.75 26.91
N ASP A 509 -5.66 1.19 28.10
CA ASP A 509 -5.05 1.73 29.31
C ASP A 509 -3.53 1.55 29.30
N VAL A 510 -3.02 0.45 28.74
CA VAL A 510 -1.59 0.23 28.53
C VAL A 510 -1.00 1.26 27.56
N LEU A 511 -1.57 1.42 26.36
CA LEU A 511 -1.07 2.36 25.35
C LEU A 511 -1.30 3.84 25.74
N GLN A 512 -2.27 4.11 26.63
CA GLN A 512 -2.46 5.43 27.24
C GLN A 512 -1.54 5.67 28.46
N GLU A 513 -0.73 4.66 28.85
CA GLU A 513 0.18 4.73 30.01
C GLU A 513 -0.54 4.99 31.35
N LYS A 514 -1.82 4.58 31.43
CA LYS A 514 -2.64 4.70 32.64
C LYS A 514 -2.37 3.60 33.67
N THR A 515 -1.82 2.47 33.21
CA THR A 515 -1.53 1.32 34.06
C THR A 515 -0.02 1.10 34.13
N PRO A 516 0.59 1.11 35.31
CA PRO A 516 1.99 0.74 35.47
C PRO A 516 2.17 -0.75 35.18
N LEU A 517 3.15 -1.07 34.32
CA LEU A 517 3.45 -2.45 33.94
C LEU A 517 4.52 -3.07 34.84
N GLY A 518 4.28 -4.28 35.30
CA GLY A 518 5.28 -5.10 35.97
C GLY A 518 6.42 -5.53 35.04
N LYS A 519 7.28 -6.41 35.49
CA LYS A 519 8.40 -6.93 34.68
C LYS A 519 7.92 -7.95 33.65
N LYS A 520 7.01 -8.85 34.06
CA LYS A 520 6.44 -9.89 33.22
C LYS A 520 5.03 -9.52 32.79
N VAL A 521 4.80 -9.43 31.48
CA VAL A 521 3.51 -9.02 30.91
C VAL A 521 2.95 -10.14 30.03
N ALA A 522 1.75 -10.63 30.36
CA ALA A 522 1.01 -11.56 29.53
C ALA A 522 -0.06 -10.80 28.74
N ILE A 523 -0.12 -11.00 27.43
CA ILE A 523 -1.12 -10.38 26.53
C ILE A 523 -2.06 -11.48 26.03
N LEU A 524 -3.34 -11.33 26.33
CA LEU A 524 -4.39 -12.25 25.92
C LEU A 524 -4.92 -11.85 24.53
N GLY A 525 -4.82 -12.76 23.56
CA GLY A 525 -5.15 -12.56 22.15
C GLY A 525 -3.90 -12.39 21.28
N GLY A 526 -4.03 -12.74 20.01
CA GLY A 526 -2.95 -12.71 19.02
C GLY A 526 -3.29 -11.92 17.76
N ASN A 527 -4.33 -11.06 17.79
CA ASN A 527 -4.66 -10.15 16.69
C ASN A 527 -3.60 -9.04 16.51
N GLU A 528 -3.76 -8.22 15.49
CA GLU A 528 -2.83 -7.12 15.16
C GLU A 528 -2.57 -6.19 16.35
N ILE A 529 -3.62 -5.80 17.09
CA ILE A 529 -3.51 -4.89 18.24
C ILE A 529 -2.71 -5.53 19.38
N ALA A 530 -2.94 -6.82 19.65
CA ALA A 530 -2.19 -7.57 20.65
C ALA A 530 -0.70 -7.63 20.30
N VAL A 531 -0.36 -7.91 19.04
CA VAL A 531 1.02 -8.00 18.56
C VAL A 531 1.70 -6.63 18.63
N GLN A 532 1.08 -5.57 18.15
CA GLN A 532 1.59 -4.21 18.20
C GLN A 532 1.81 -3.73 19.66
N THR A 533 0.87 -4.07 20.54
CA THR A 533 1.01 -3.77 21.97
C THR A 533 2.17 -4.55 22.59
N ALA A 534 2.35 -5.83 22.22
CA ALA A 534 3.48 -6.65 22.68
C ALA A 534 4.82 -6.08 22.26
N GLU A 535 4.94 -5.65 21.02
CA GLU A 535 6.14 -5.00 20.48
C GLU A 535 6.46 -3.71 21.24
N TRP A 536 5.46 -2.86 21.47
CA TRP A 536 5.62 -1.61 22.20
C TRP A 536 6.01 -1.83 23.67
N VAL A 537 5.40 -2.81 24.34
CA VAL A 537 5.71 -3.17 25.74
C VAL A 537 7.12 -3.78 25.86
N ALA A 538 7.50 -4.66 24.92
CA ALA A 538 8.81 -5.29 24.92
C ALA A 538 9.95 -4.29 24.65
N GLN A 539 9.73 -3.24 23.83
CA GLN A 539 10.70 -2.15 23.65
C GLN A 539 10.99 -1.37 24.93
N GLN A 540 10.11 -1.43 25.93
CA GLN A 540 10.33 -0.84 27.26
C GLN A 540 11.12 -1.77 28.19
N GLY A 541 11.68 -2.88 27.67
CA GLY A 541 12.49 -3.83 28.44
C GLY A 541 11.67 -4.80 29.28
N LYS A 542 10.37 -4.99 28.99
CA LYS A 542 9.51 -5.96 29.67
C LYS A 542 9.65 -7.36 29.05
N GLU A 543 9.47 -8.40 29.87
CA GLU A 543 9.36 -9.79 29.42
C GLU A 543 7.91 -10.05 28.98
N VAL A 544 7.68 -10.19 27.66
CA VAL A 544 6.31 -10.28 27.10
C VAL A 544 6.00 -11.68 26.60
N THR A 545 4.80 -12.17 26.97
CA THR A 545 4.23 -13.42 26.44
C THR A 545 2.86 -13.14 25.84
N ILE A 546 2.68 -13.44 24.55
CA ILE A 546 1.37 -13.44 23.87
C ILE A 546 0.74 -14.82 24.04
N ILE A 547 -0.53 -14.85 24.46
CA ILE A 547 -1.31 -16.08 24.67
C ILE A 547 -2.50 -16.07 23.71
N GLU A 548 -2.46 -16.97 22.68
CA GLU A 548 -3.44 -17.02 21.61
C GLU A 548 -4.09 -18.40 21.49
N LYS A 549 -5.41 -18.44 21.44
CA LYS A 549 -6.19 -19.68 21.24
C LYS A 549 -6.10 -20.25 19.84
N GLY A 550 -5.86 -19.39 18.85
CA GLY A 550 -5.72 -19.76 17.45
C GLY A 550 -4.34 -20.32 17.11
N LYS A 551 -4.17 -20.70 15.85
CA LYS A 551 -2.96 -21.36 15.34
C LYS A 551 -1.76 -20.41 15.12
N ALA A 552 -1.99 -19.11 15.13
CA ALA A 552 -0.94 -18.12 14.83
C ALA A 552 -1.28 -16.77 15.46
N VAL A 553 -0.25 -15.96 15.72
CA VAL A 553 -0.41 -14.54 16.03
C VAL A 553 -0.41 -13.71 14.74
N ALA A 554 -0.87 -12.47 14.80
CA ALA A 554 -1.02 -11.56 13.67
C ALA A 554 -1.90 -12.15 12.52
N TYR A 555 -2.89 -12.95 12.86
CA TYR A 555 -3.72 -13.69 11.89
C TYR A 555 -4.63 -12.78 11.05
N ASP A 556 -4.89 -11.57 11.50
CA ASP A 556 -5.73 -10.55 10.86
C ASP A 556 -4.90 -9.45 10.17
N VAL A 557 -3.58 -9.60 10.13
CA VAL A 557 -2.63 -8.71 9.43
C VAL A 557 -2.47 -9.17 7.99
N ASN A 558 -2.30 -8.23 7.06
CA ASN A 558 -2.01 -8.58 5.67
C ASN A 558 -0.66 -9.32 5.52
N ALA A 559 -0.56 -10.17 4.49
CA ALA A 559 0.59 -11.07 4.30
C ALA A 559 1.95 -10.37 4.23
N PHE A 560 2.00 -9.10 3.83
CA PHE A 560 3.25 -8.33 3.74
C PHE A 560 3.70 -7.80 5.10
N ASN A 561 2.76 -7.34 5.92
CA ASN A 561 3.07 -6.80 7.23
C ASN A 561 3.33 -7.90 8.27
N ILE A 562 2.77 -9.11 8.07
CA ILE A 562 2.94 -10.24 9.01
C ILE A 562 4.41 -10.62 9.20
N LEU A 563 5.24 -10.51 8.14
CA LEU A 563 6.67 -10.80 8.21
C LEU A 563 7.42 -9.76 9.05
N ALA A 564 7.03 -8.50 8.95
CA ALA A 564 7.59 -7.42 9.77
C ALA A 564 7.32 -7.68 11.26
N HIS A 565 6.06 -7.97 11.62
CA HIS A 565 5.69 -8.31 13.00
C HIS A 565 6.44 -9.53 13.53
N ARG A 566 6.52 -10.61 12.75
CA ARG A 566 7.24 -11.83 13.17
C ARG A 566 8.72 -11.56 13.47
N ARG A 567 9.39 -10.76 12.64
CA ARG A 567 10.77 -10.36 12.86
C ARG A 567 10.89 -9.50 14.12
N GLN A 568 10.05 -8.48 14.25
CA GLN A 568 10.04 -7.59 15.41
C GLN A 568 9.83 -8.37 16.72
N LEU A 569 8.85 -9.28 16.75
CA LEU A 569 8.62 -10.15 17.92
C LEU A 569 9.84 -11.01 18.27
N ALA A 570 10.53 -11.56 17.25
CA ALA A 570 11.74 -12.36 17.45
C ALA A 570 12.92 -11.51 17.96
N GLU A 571 13.16 -10.35 17.39
CA GLU A 571 14.21 -9.40 17.81
C GLU A 571 13.99 -8.91 19.24
N LEU A 572 12.74 -8.63 19.61
CA LEU A 572 12.33 -8.21 20.95
C LEU A 572 12.19 -9.39 21.93
N LYS A 573 12.44 -10.62 21.48
CA LYS A 573 12.35 -11.86 22.30
C LYS A 573 10.97 -12.06 22.93
N VAL A 574 9.90 -11.66 22.24
CA VAL A 574 8.54 -11.89 22.69
C VAL A 574 8.20 -13.38 22.56
N THR A 575 7.75 -13.99 23.66
CA THR A 575 7.28 -15.38 23.64
C THR A 575 5.86 -15.43 23.07
N THR A 576 5.60 -16.34 22.12
CA THR A 576 4.26 -16.56 21.56
C THR A 576 3.77 -17.97 21.88
N LEU A 577 2.65 -18.08 22.58
CA LEU A 577 1.96 -19.33 22.89
C LEU A 577 0.68 -19.38 22.07
N VAL A 578 0.61 -20.31 21.13
CA VAL A 578 -0.54 -20.50 20.24
C VAL A 578 -1.20 -21.85 20.49
N ASN A 579 -2.46 -22.03 20.03
CA ASN A 579 -3.24 -23.22 20.27
C ASN A 579 -3.38 -23.56 21.78
N VAL A 580 -3.56 -22.54 22.61
CA VAL A 580 -3.74 -22.70 24.05
C VAL A 580 -5.04 -22.07 24.50
N LYS A 581 -5.71 -22.71 25.45
CA LYS A 581 -6.93 -22.18 26.06
C LYS A 581 -6.58 -21.55 27.40
N VAL A 582 -7.04 -20.33 27.64
CA VAL A 582 -6.96 -19.69 28.96
C VAL A 582 -8.07 -20.24 29.83
N GLU A 583 -7.74 -20.83 30.95
CA GLU A 583 -8.69 -21.40 31.89
C GLU A 583 -9.08 -20.41 32.99
N LYS A 584 -8.11 -19.76 33.58
CA LYS A 584 -8.30 -18.76 34.67
C LYS A 584 -7.09 -17.86 34.84
N ILE A 585 -7.30 -16.75 35.53
CA ILE A 585 -6.28 -15.82 35.98
C ILE A 585 -6.11 -15.96 37.48
N THR A 586 -4.86 -16.10 37.97
CA THR A 586 -4.49 -16.19 39.37
C THR A 586 -3.59 -15.03 39.75
N ASP A 587 -3.22 -14.90 41.03
CA ASP A 587 -2.28 -13.87 41.46
C ASP A 587 -0.84 -14.12 40.94
N GLU A 588 -0.53 -15.34 40.48
CA GLU A 588 0.76 -15.74 39.93
C GLU A 588 0.84 -15.54 38.41
N GLY A 589 -0.30 -15.38 37.73
CA GLY A 589 -0.37 -15.22 36.27
C GLY A 589 -1.57 -15.92 35.62
N VAL A 590 -1.38 -16.40 34.38
CA VAL A 590 -2.41 -17.00 33.53
C VAL A 590 -2.29 -18.53 33.49
N VAL A 591 -3.33 -19.23 33.90
CA VAL A 591 -3.42 -20.70 33.77
C VAL A 591 -3.97 -21.05 32.40
N ILE A 592 -3.22 -21.85 31.65
CA ILE A 592 -3.55 -22.29 30.29
C ILE A 592 -3.61 -23.81 30.19
N THR A 593 -4.38 -24.31 29.23
CA THR A 593 -4.36 -25.71 28.79
C THR A 593 -3.91 -25.78 27.33
N THR A 594 -2.89 -26.61 27.06
CA THR A 594 -2.40 -26.87 25.68
C THR A 594 -3.34 -27.83 24.94
N LEU A 595 -3.19 -27.95 23.60
CA LEU A 595 -3.93 -28.96 22.80
C LEU A 595 -3.71 -30.40 23.29
N ALA A 596 -2.57 -30.68 23.93
CA ALA A 596 -2.29 -32.00 24.50
C ALA A 596 -2.93 -32.21 25.89
N GLY A 597 -3.77 -31.27 26.35
CA GLY A 597 -4.42 -31.33 27.66
C GLY A 597 -3.50 -31.06 28.85
N ARG A 598 -2.32 -30.51 28.64
CA ARG A 598 -1.39 -30.14 29.71
C ARG A 598 -1.73 -28.76 30.25
N GLU A 599 -1.91 -28.66 31.56
CA GLU A 599 -2.07 -27.39 32.25
C GLU A 599 -0.70 -26.78 32.58
N ALA A 600 -0.58 -25.47 32.45
CA ALA A 600 0.60 -24.69 32.83
C ALA A 600 0.19 -23.30 33.32
N THR A 601 0.99 -22.74 34.23
CA THR A 601 0.84 -21.35 34.68
C THR A 601 1.90 -20.49 34.02
N ILE A 602 1.48 -19.47 33.30
CA ILE A 602 2.33 -18.45 32.70
C ILE A 602 2.46 -17.30 33.70
N ALA A 603 3.61 -17.19 34.32
CA ALA A 603 3.87 -16.17 35.34
C ALA A 603 3.78 -14.76 34.72
N ALA A 604 2.99 -13.89 35.30
CA ALA A 604 2.81 -12.52 34.87
C ALA A 604 2.46 -11.57 36.00
N ASP A 605 3.15 -10.42 36.06
CA ASP A 605 2.87 -9.33 36.99
C ASP A 605 1.75 -8.41 36.48
N THR A 606 1.54 -8.41 35.17
CA THR A 606 0.47 -7.67 34.51
C THR A 606 -0.12 -8.52 33.39
N ILE A 607 -1.45 -8.54 33.30
CA ILE A 607 -2.19 -9.25 32.27
C ILE A 607 -3.00 -8.23 31.45
N VAL A 608 -2.79 -8.23 30.12
CA VAL A 608 -3.40 -7.27 29.21
C VAL A 608 -4.44 -7.96 28.35
N ASN A 609 -5.71 -7.55 28.46
CA ASN A 609 -6.77 -7.99 27.55
C ASN A 609 -6.64 -7.26 26.19
N ALA A 610 -6.34 -8.03 25.15
CA ALA A 610 -6.29 -7.58 23.75
C ALA A 610 -7.13 -8.48 22.82
N GLU A 611 -7.89 -9.44 23.39
CA GLU A 611 -8.55 -10.48 22.59
C GLU A 611 -9.78 -9.97 21.83
N ALA A 612 -10.59 -9.12 22.46
CA ALA A 612 -11.86 -8.71 21.88
C ALA A 612 -12.21 -7.25 22.17
N PHE A 613 -12.95 -6.67 21.23
CA PHE A 613 -13.46 -5.31 21.30
C PHE A 613 -14.94 -5.30 20.96
N GLU A 614 -15.69 -4.39 21.56
CA GLU A 614 -17.11 -4.20 21.27
C GLU A 614 -17.43 -2.75 20.94
N ALA A 615 -18.41 -2.55 20.07
CA ALA A 615 -18.88 -1.22 19.71
C ALA A 615 -19.42 -0.49 20.95
N ASP A 616 -19.03 0.76 21.14
CA ASP A 616 -19.61 1.59 22.19
C ASP A 616 -20.97 2.13 21.76
N LYS A 617 -22.03 1.44 22.18
CA LYS A 617 -23.43 1.74 21.84
C LYS A 617 -24.20 2.49 22.93
N ALA A 618 -23.58 2.77 24.06
CA ALA A 618 -24.27 3.32 25.23
C ALA A 618 -25.05 4.61 24.89
N LEU A 619 -24.44 5.51 24.13
CA LEU A 619 -25.08 6.76 23.71
C LEU A 619 -26.11 6.52 22.61
N SER A 620 -25.84 5.70 21.60
CA SER A 620 -26.76 5.42 20.48
C SER A 620 -28.06 4.78 20.95
N ASP A 621 -27.98 3.87 21.92
CA ASP A 621 -29.14 3.22 22.48
C ASP A 621 -30.03 4.16 23.31
N GLY A 622 -29.43 5.17 23.95
CA GLY A 622 -30.12 6.25 24.67
C GLY A 622 -30.78 7.31 23.78
N LEU A 623 -30.31 7.42 22.51
CA LEU A 623 -30.76 8.45 21.58
C LEU A 623 -31.95 8.06 20.67
N LYS A 624 -32.57 6.89 20.86
CA LYS A 624 -33.70 6.42 20.05
C LYS A 624 -34.91 7.38 20.03
N ALA A 625 -34.92 8.42 20.88
CA ALA A 625 -35.90 9.47 20.95
C ALA A 625 -35.30 10.88 20.62
N SER A 626 -34.17 10.97 19.97
CA SER A 626 -33.48 12.23 19.63
C SER A 626 -34.25 13.06 18.61
N ALA A 627 -34.18 14.38 18.75
CA ALA A 627 -34.79 15.37 17.85
C ALA A 627 -34.08 15.50 16.49
N ALA A 628 -32.90 14.87 16.27
CA ALA A 628 -32.20 14.90 15.00
C ALA A 628 -32.95 14.10 13.94
N ALA A 629 -33.14 14.70 12.75
CA ALA A 629 -33.89 14.07 11.66
C ALA A 629 -33.14 12.88 11.02
N GLU A 630 -31.80 12.96 11.01
CA GLU A 630 -30.93 11.93 10.41
C GLU A 630 -29.84 11.52 11.40
N ILE A 631 -29.70 10.20 11.68
CA ILE A 631 -28.66 9.67 12.58
C ILE A 631 -27.86 8.59 11.85
N TYR A 632 -26.54 8.73 11.87
CA TYR A 632 -25.59 7.78 11.30
C TYR A 632 -24.64 7.28 12.40
N SER A 633 -24.42 5.95 12.46
CA SER A 633 -23.35 5.34 13.26
C SER A 633 -22.27 4.83 12.32
N ILE A 634 -20.99 5.23 12.51
CA ILE A 634 -19.88 4.95 11.61
C ILE A 634 -18.63 4.50 12.36
N GLY A 635 -17.74 3.80 11.65
CA GLY A 635 -16.52 3.25 12.22
C GLY A 635 -16.83 2.19 13.27
N ASP A 636 -15.96 2.07 14.28
CA ASP A 636 -16.03 0.98 15.25
C ASP A 636 -17.27 1.01 16.15
N CYS A 637 -17.94 2.14 16.28
CA CYS A 637 -19.22 2.16 17.02
C CYS A 637 -20.39 1.52 16.23
N ALA A 638 -20.25 1.37 14.91
CA ALA A 638 -21.15 0.57 14.08
C ALA A 638 -20.78 -0.93 14.09
N GLY A 639 -19.51 -1.24 14.38
CA GLY A 639 -18.93 -2.58 14.47
C GLY A 639 -17.40 -2.48 14.39
N PHE A 640 -16.70 -3.13 15.30
CA PHE A 640 -15.25 -3.10 15.34
C PHE A 640 -14.64 -3.71 14.08
N ARG A 641 -13.81 -2.93 13.36
CA ARG A 641 -13.16 -3.29 12.09
C ARG A 641 -11.79 -2.63 11.96
N LYS A 642 -11.25 -2.61 10.75
CA LYS A 642 -9.95 -2.00 10.44
C LYS A 642 -10.06 -0.48 10.24
N LEU A 643 -8.91 0.21 10.31
CA LEU A 643 -8.82 1.65 10.03
C LEU A 643 -9.34 2.00 8.62
N TYR A 644 -9.10 1.12 7.65
CA TYR A 644 -9.67 1.21 6.30
C TYR A 644 -11.19 1.45 6.34
N ASP A 645 -11.91 0.60 7.06
CA ASP A 645 -13.38 0.68 7.15
C ASP A 645 -13.84 1.97 7.85
N ALA A 646 -13.15 2.37 8.92
CA ALA A 646 -13.50 3.58 9.67
C ALA A 646 -13.41 4.84 8.80
N ILE A 647 -12.33 5.01 8.02
CA ILE A 647 -12.15 6.15 7.11
C ILE A 647 -13.19 6.08 5.97
N HIS A 648 -13.40 4.89 5.39
CA HIS A 648 -14.35 4.71 4.30
C HIS A 648 -15.81 4.95 4.73
N ASP A 649 -16.20 4.57 5.94
CA ASP A 649 -17.52 4.90 6.49
C ASP A 649 -17.68 6.42 6.66
N GLY A 650 -16.66 7.08 7.24
CA GLY A 650 -16.64 8.52 7.38
C GLY A 650 -16.80 9.24 6.04
N TYR A 651 -16.08 8.77 5.03
CA TYR A 651 -16.18 9.30 3.67
C TYR A 651 -17.59 9.14 3.10
N LYS A 652 -18.13 7.91 3.10
CA LYS A 652 -19.46 7.61 2.55
C LYS A 652 -20.57 8.46 3.17
N VAL A 653 -20.53 8.63 4.49
CA VAL A 653 -21.51 9.47 5.18
C VAL A 653 -21.26 10.95 4.88
N GLY A 654 -20.03 11.42 4.91
CA GLY A 654 -19.69 12.82 4.65
C GLY A 654 -20.05 13.31 3.24
N VAL A 655 -19.96 12.45 2.21
CA VAL A 655 -20.39 12.82 0.84
C VAL A 655 -21.90 12.70 0.64
N LYS A 656 -22.61 11.94 1.50
CA LYS A 656 -24.05 11.75 1.40
C LYS A 656 -24.87 12.84 2.10
N VAL A 657 -24.41 13.30 3.26
CA VAL A 657 -25.07 14.35 4.07
C VAL A 657 -25.18 15.66 3.30
#